data_4f2ca83401ec9a2e4409947bea75dab0
#
_entry.id   4f2ca83401ec9a2e4409947bea75dab0
#
_cell.length_a   1.000
_cell.length_b   1.000
_cell.length_c   1.000
_cell.angle_alpha   90.00
_cell.angle_beta   90.00
_cell.angle_gamma   90.00
#
_symmetry.space_group_name_H-M   'P 1'
#
loop_
_entity.id
_entity.type
_entity.pdbx_description
1 polymer ?
#
loop_
_entity_poly.entity_id
_entity_poly.type
_entity_poly.pdbx_seq_one_letter_code
_entity_poly.pdbx_strand_id
1 'polypeptide(L)'
;MLSILGVMFMLSSAGSCRGADNPGNGDSPSNRVTTPGEPISVVDGKVRFYIDVDAEASRLKAGVTSDVILENASAVYVNGTKYELTTDADGNLYADVLENAQGTYSASLAFKDGSDWFGTSPTIDLAIPAGQFFSSAAFDKFPMYADYSESNGNKLMMKDLVGIVSLHINGSDKIASVKIEKNGSDLSGLFIKKADELIPSSTTADFITLNCTNKGEFVTAGTDFKFLVVPGDYTGADLVNCTSDRRVMRTKIDLTVKANVFESRTVDFKADENVLWYDGFDLCAWGGNIMGGSESAGMSPTSEPMTSATGADRRGTEFALSSVAYNVPGTGFIQSDWGSISGKTVGDAHNMSGDYVVSRNFSDYAYLFRAQEFQGAMAVSFATTARGIIATPPFSSIKGHHNVKIVVRFCPNAGFNDQLLFSVINGGMISSAVLDGKALPESSIEYIAASANELIPSNNLVVPASMATAQEWHTLELNVDNASNSTYLWFAGKATSSGNHGFFVDSIEVIDLGESMKKATLRVLYWNIQNGMWADQPNEYKNFIEWVKKYDPDVCVWCEAASIYTDYTNEKAADENRYLPNGWPELAKKYGHNYAALGGHRDNYPQEITSKYPITTILKITDSDQEGKPISHGAAIQQVDVNGKKINFVTLHTWPQAYGYGVATADRDASKANHEGDKYREFEMKYIVDHTVNAPEYSDQADWLMMGDFNSRSMVDEWHYKEAATKPTQYLCQNVIKDNTTLVDIIANVYPGYFVASTGGSRIDYMYASPSMYSKVKNAITVIDSYTVIYSDTKYGTGFCFPSDHRPIIVDFEL
;
A
#
# COMPACT_ATOMS: atom_id res chain seq x y z
N MET A 1 0.86 -38.66 -11.44
CA MET A 1 1.50 -39.97 -11.20
C MET A 1 2.08 -39.95 -9.80
N LEU A 2 1.56 -40.84 -8.97
CA LEU A 2 1.92 -41.02 -7.57
C LEU A 2 3.36 -41.52 -7.44
N SER A 3 4.02 -41.15 -6.36
CA SER A 3 4.91 -42.05 -5.63
C SER A 3 4.99 -41.62 -4.16
N ILE A 4 4.38 -42.39 -3.36
CA ILE A 4 4.44 -42.48 -1.91
C ILE A 4 5.72 -43.24 -1.56
N LEU A 5 6.51 -42.78 -0.60
CA LEU A 5 7.47 -43.60 0.10
C LEU A 5 7.31 -43.39 1.61
N GLY A 6 6.76 -44.39 2.24
CA GLY A 6 6.70 -44.51 3.67
C GLY A 6 8.04 -45.00 4.24
N VAL A 7 8.40 -44.55 5.44
CA VAL A 7 9.47 -45.16 6.23
C VAL A 7 8.85 -45.76 7.49
N MET A 8 9.08 -47.04 7.61
CA MET A 8 8.68 -47.94 8.68
C MET A 8 9.55 -47.74 9.93
N PHE A 9 8.91 -47.60 11.06
CA PHE A 9 9.56 -47.80 12.36
C PHE A 9 9.76 -49.30 12.62
N MET A 10 10.98 -49.67 12.94
CA MET A 10 11.26 -50.93 13.59
C MET A 10 11.57 -50.74 15.07
N LEU A 11 10.72 -51.28 15.90
CA LEU A 11 10.99 -51.65 17.29
C LEU A 11 11.89 -52.91 17.30
N SER A 12 12.97 -52.85 18.06
CA SER A 12 13.63 -54.08 18.51
C SER A 12 13.75 -54.11 20.03
N SER A 13 13.01 -54.98 20.58
CA SER A 13 13.14 -55.48 21.93
C SER A 13 14.23 -56.55 21.98
N ALA A 14 15.03 -56.55 22.99
CA ALA A 14 15.67 -57.69 23.64
C ALA A 14 16.66 -57.15 24.63
N GLY A 15 16.82 -57.55 25.78
CA GLY A 15 16.62 -58.83 26.41
C GLY A 15 17.68 -58.88 27.46
N SER A 16 17.21 -59.21 28.60
CA SER A 16 17.95 -59.52 29.84
C SER A 16 19.10 -60.50 29.66
N CYS A 17 20.25 -60.27 30.36
CA CYS A 17 21.06 -61.31 30.89
C CYS A 17 21.71 -60.91 32.23
N ARG A 18 21.43 -61.71 33.24
CA ARG A 18 22.09 -61.69 34.56
C ARG A 18 23.52 -62.25 34.45
N GLY A 19 24.41 -61.75 35.28
CA GLY A 19 25.70 -62.35 35.55
C GLY A 19 26.31 -61.76 36.80
N ALA A 20 26.65 -62.63 37.75
CA ALA A 20 26.90 -62.39 39.14
C ALA A 20 28.29 -61.90 39.55
N ASP A 21 28.32 -61.31 40.72
CA ASP A 21 29.34 -61.28 41.84
C ASP A 21 30.82 -61.08 41.55
N ASN A 22 31.42 -60.02 42.01
CA ASN A 22 32.33 -60.13 43.19
C ASN A 22 32.77 -58.77 43.77
N PRO A 23 33.14 -58.67 45.01
CA PRO A 23 33.26 -57.44 45.78
C PRO A 23 34.70 -56.89 45.79
N GLY A 24 34.82 -55.61 45.58
CA GLY A 24 36.10 -54.91 45.74
C GLY A 24 35.87 -53.55 46.36
N ASN A 25 36.31 -53.37 47.56
CA ASN A 25 36.41 -52.17 48.37
C ASN A 25 36.98 -50.98 47.56
N GLY A 26 36.26 -49.87 47.57
CA GLY A 26 36.77 -48.55 47.23
C GLY A 26 35.72 -47.56 47.62
N ASP A 27 35.83 -46.85 48.66
CA ASP A 27 34.98 -45.73 49.08
C ASP A 27 34.90 -44.75 47.95
N SER A 28 33.83 -44.79 47.18
CA SER A 28 33.42 -43.73 46.35
C SER A 28 32.62 -42.72 47.19
N PRO A 29 32.85 -41.40 47.01
CA PRO A 29 32.06 -40.39 47.72
C PRO A 29 30.60 -40.61 47.42
N SER A 30 29.78 -40.78 48.40
CA SER A 30 28.36 -41.02 48.34
C SER A 30 27.74 -39.88 47.47
N ASN A 31 27.25 -40.28 46.32
CA ASN A 31 26.31 -39.43 45.55
C ASN A 31 25.08 -39.21 46.43
N ARG A 32 25.11 -38.16 47.24
CA ARG A 32 23.93 -37.76 47.99
C ARG A 32 22.91 -37.22 47.02
N VAL A 33 21.93 -38.03 46.70
CA VAL A 33 20.77 -37.60 45.94
C VAL A 33 20.05 -36.57 46.84
N THR A 34 20.19 -35.28 46.54
CA THR A 34 19.41 -34.22 47.21
C THR A 34 18.01 -34.25 46.61
N THR A 35 16.98 -34.19 47.43
CA THR A 35 15.60 -34.09 47.04
C THR A 35 15.15 -32.62 46.97
N PRO A 36 14.15 -32.29 46.11
CA PRO A 36 13.65 -30.90 46.02
C PRO A 36 13.08 -30.41 47.36
N GLY A 37 13.50 -29.21 47.77
CA GLY A 37 13.04 -28.57 49.01
C GLY A 37 13.89 -28.83 50.25
N GLU A 38 14.98 -29.60 50.15
CA GLU A 38 15.98 -29.74 51.23
C GLU A 38 16.84 -28.50 51.31
N PRO A 39 17.48 -28.22 52.48
CA PRO A 39 18.48 -27.15 52.57
C PRO A 39 19.61 -27.33 51.57
N ILE A 40 20.15 -26.24 51.04
CA ILE A 40 21.29 -26.31 50.13
C ILE A 40 22.47 -27.01 50.79
N SER A 41 23.13 -27.89 50.05
CA SER A 41 24.37 -28.54 50.44
C SER A 41 25.40 -28.40 49.33
N VAL A 42 26.64 -28.11 49.69
CA VAL A 42 27.74 -27.99 48.75
C VAL A 42 28.40 -29.36 48.60
N VAL A 43 28.50 -29.85 47.40
CA VAL A 43 29.21 -31.07 47.03
C VAL A 43 30.18 -30.76 45.90
N ASP A 44 31.44 -30.99 46.10
CA ASP A 44 32.50 -30.68 45.11
C ASP A 44 32.48 -29.25 44.59
N GLY A 45 32.19 -28.27 45.48
CA GLY A 45 32.13 -26.86 45.14
C GLY A 45 30.89 -26.45 44.32
N LYS A 46 29.85 -27.31 44.27
CA LYS A 46 28.60 -27.05 43.59
C LYS A 46 27.40 -27.18 44.52
N VAL A 47 26.38 -26.44 44.23
CA VAL A 47 25.04 -26.51 44.83
C VAL A 47 24.05 -26.99 43.77
N ARG A 48 23.22 -27.98 44.13
CA ARG A 48 22.14 -28.41 43.26
C ARG A 48 20.90 -27.59 43.53
N PHE A 49 20.42 -26.92 42.49
CA PHE A 49 19.14 -26.22 42.51
C PHE A 49 18.14 -26.92 41.65
N TYR A 50 16.98 -27.21 42.21
CA TYR A 50 15.80 -27.66 41.46
C TYR A 50 15.02 -26.46 40.92
N ILE A 51 14.59 -26.53 39.70
CA ILE A 51 13.82 -25.48 39.06
C ILE A 51 12.33 -25.79 39.23
N ASP A 52 11.64 -24.88 39.85
CA ASP A 52 10.21 -24.98 40.09
C ASP A 52 9.54 -23.67 39.70
N VAL A 53 8.22 -23.65 39.59
CA VAL A 53 7.42 -22.52 39.09
C VAL A 53 6.51 -22.02 40.18
N ASP A 54 6.52 -20.72 40.40
CA ASP A 54 5.60 -20.09 41.35
C ASP A 54 4.16 -20.35 40.90
N ALA A 55 3.33 -20.87 41.80
CA ALA A 55 1.93 -21.23 41.54
C ALA A 55 1.05 -20.02 41.17
N GLU A 56 1.48 -18.81 41.54
CA GLU A 56 0.79 -17.56 41.23
C GLU A 56 1.22 -16.93 39.89
N ALA A 57 2.11 -17.59 39.16
CA ALA A 57 2.59 -17.05 37.89
C ALA A 57 1.45 -16.73 36.91
N SER A 58 1.53 -15.58 36.28
CA SER A 58 0.44 -15.04 35.42
C SER A 58 0.10 -15.96 34.24
N ARG A 59 1.08 -16.70 33.71
CA ARG A 59 0.88 -17.65 32.64
C ARG A 59 -0.04 -18.80 33.01
N LEU A 60 -0.05 -19.25 34.27
CA LEU A 60 -0.97 -20.29 34.75
C LEU A 60 -2.40 -19.83 34.60
N LYS A 61 -2.65 -18.52 34.81
CA LYS A 61 -3.94 -17.87 34.56
C LYS A 61 -4.26 -17.76 33.06
N ALA A 62 -3.24 -17.76 32.19
CA ALA A 62 -3.39 -17.78 30.75
C ALA A 62 -3.59 -19.20 30.17
N GLY A 63 -3.66 -20.21 31.01
CA GLY A 63 -3.93 -21.60 30.63
C GLY A 63 -2.67 -22.44 30.31
N VAL A 64 -1.46 -21.95 30.67
CA VAL A 64 -0.20 -22.71 30.52
C VAL A 64 0.11 -23.39 31.86
N THR A 65 0.42 -24.67 31.83
CA THR A 65 0.82 -25.42 33.04
C THR A 65 2.32 -25.29 33.30
N SER A 66 2.70 -25.49 34.60
CA SER A 66 4.11 -25.51 35.00
C SER A 66 4.91 -26.56 34.23
N ASP A 67 4.30 -27.72 33.96
CA ASP A 67 4.95 -28.83 33.27
C ASP A 67 5.35 -28.44 31.84
N VAL A 68 4.43 -27.77 31.09
CA VAL A 68 4.70 -27.32 29.72
C VAL A 68 5.88 -26.36 29.66
N ILE A 69 6.05 -25.54 30.68
CA ILE A 69 7.16 -24.59 30.74
C ILE A 69 8.47 -25.31 31.03
N LEU A 70 8.44 -26.15 32.02
CA LEU A 70 9.61 -26.91 32.40
C LEU A 70 10.05 -27.86 31.29
N GLU A 71 9.11 -28.45 30.54
CA GLU A 71 9.40 -29.21 29.33
C GLU A 71 10.08 -28.39 28.23
N ASN A 72 9.77 -27.10 28.11
CA ASN A 72 10.36 -26.21 27.13
C ASN A 72 11.67 -25.54 27.61
N ALA A 73 11.99 -25.63 28.90
CA ALA A 73 13.23 -25.09 29.43
C ALA A 73 14.44 -25.88 28.95
N SER A 74 15.53 -25.20 28.66
CA SER A 74 16.80 -25.82 28.23
C SER A 74 17.95 -25.56 29.18
N ALA A 75 18.01 -24.40 29.79
CA ALA A 75 19.06 -23.95 30.64
C ALA A 75 18.57 -22.99 31.71
N VAL A 76 19.38 -22.78 32.75
CA VAL A 76 19.19 -21.71 33.72
C VAL A 76 20.49 -20.89 33.81
N TYR A 77 20.35 -19.58 33.76
CA TYR A 77 21.45 -18.67 34.08
C TYR A 77 21.40 -18.37 35.56
N VAL A 78 22.46 -18.66 36.28
CA VAL A 78 22.58 -18.33 37.71
C VAL A 78 23.74 -17.37 37.88
N ASN A 79 23.49 -16.20 38.45
CA ASN A 79 24.44 -15.09 38.57
C ASN A 79 25.17 -14.80 37.23
N GLY A 80 24.44 -14.84 36.08
CA GLY A 80 24.98 -14.60 34.76
C GLY A 80 25.73 -15.79 34.13
N THR A 81 25.87 -16.92 34.80
CA THR A 81 26.52 -18.11 34.26
C THR A 81 25.45 -19.12 33.80
N LYS A 82 25.55 -19.61 32.53
CA LYS A 82 24.67 -20.61 31.99
C LYS A 82 24.95 -22.01 32.51
N TYR A 83 23.90 -22.70 32.93
CA TYR A 83 23.92 -24.11 33.33
C TYR A 83 22.85 -24.88 32.61
N GLU A 84 23.22 -25.98 31.96
CA GLU A 84 22.25 -26.85 31.30
C GLU A 84 21.38 -27.57 32.33
N LEU A 85 20.09 -27.68 32.02
CA LEU A 85 19.13 -28.36 32.87
C LEU A 85 19.21 -29.88 32.67
N THR A 86 19.18 -30.61 33.79
CA THR A 86 19.15 -32.08 33.83
C THR A 86 17.90 -32.53 34.56
N THR A 87 17.35 -33.67 34.17
CA THR A 87 16.19 -34.29 34.83
C THR A 87 16.66 -35.42 35.77
N ASP A 88 16.18 -35.43 37.00
CA ASP A 88 16.44 -36.51 37.94
C ASP A 88 15.53 -37.75 37.64
N ALA A 89 15.68 -38.78 38.49
CA ALA A 89 14.93 -40.04 38.34
C ALA A 89 13.42 -39.85 38.57
N ASP A 90 13.02 -38.83 39.30
CA ASP A 90 11.65 -38.51 39.64
C ASP A 90 11.03 -37.50 38.68
N GLY A 91 11.80 -37.02 37.66
CA GLY A 91 11.34 -36.10 36.64
C GLY A 91 11.56 -34.62 36.97
N ASN A 92 12.21 -34.30 38.07
CA ASN A 92 12.46 -32.91 38.45
C ASN A 92 13.64 -32.31 37.68
N LEU A 93 13.50 -31.09 37.15
CA LEU A 93 14.59 -30.35 36.52
C LEU A 93 15.53 -29.75 37.56
N TYR A 94 16.82 -29.88 37.32
CA TYR A 94 17.84 -29.28 38.21
C TYR A 94 19.07 -28.80 37.44
N ALA A 95 19.85 -27.96 38.10
CA ALA A 95 21.18 -27.55 37.65
C ALA A 95 22.17 -27.64 38.82
N ASP A 96 23.36 -28.12 38.55
CA ASP A 96 24.49 -28.12 39.52
C ASP A 96 25.32 -26.87 39.31
N VAL A 97 25.08 -25.87 40.15
CA VAL A 97 25.59 -24.51 40.06
C VAL A 97 26.84 -24.34 40.91
N LEU A 98 27.83 -23.61 40.44
CA LEU A 98 29.01 -23.31 41.28
C LEU A 98 28.61 -22.57 42.57
N GLU A 99 29.21 -22.96 43.67
CA GLU A 99 29.00 -22.31 44.95
C GLU A 99 29.33 -20.83 44.89
N ASN A 100 28.42 -19.99 45.35
CA ASN A 100 28.68 -18.57 45.57
C ASN A 100 29.04 -18.34 47.02
N ALA A 101 30.26 -17.86 47.29
CA ALA A 101 30.76 -17.60 48.64
C ALA A 101 29.88 -16.64 49.45
N GLN A 102 29.02 -15.87 48.79
CA GLN A 102 28.09 -14.95 49.44
C GLN A 102 26.71 -15.59 49.72
N GLY A 103 26.49 -16.81 49.25
CA GLY A 103 25.22 -17.53 49.44
C GLY A 103 24.04 -16.93 48.69
N THR A 104 24.27 -16.00 47.79
CA THR A 104 23.23 -15.34 47.02
C THR A 104 23.18 -15.88 45.59
N TYR A 105 21.99 -16.27 45.12
CA TYR A 105 21.79 -16.79 43.78
C TYR A 105 20.57 -16.13 43.19
N SER A 106 20.76 -15.55 41.99
CA SER A 106 19.72 -15.00 41.17
C SER A 106 19.70 -15.76 39.84
N ALA A 107 18.54 -16.21 39.42
CA ALA A 107 18.40 -17.10 38.28
C ALA A 107 17.41 -16.59 37.26
N SER A 108 17.68 -16.88 35.99
CA SER A 108 16.72 -16.70 34.88
C SER A 108 16.64 -17.94 34.01
N LEU A 109 15.50 -18.19 33.37
CA LEU A 109 15.24 -19.38 32.60
C LEU A 109 15.44 -19.15 31.11
N ALA A 110 16.11 -20.07 30.41
CA ALA A 110 16.25 -20.09 28.96
C ALA A 110 15.49 -21.27 28.34
N PHE A 111 15.01 -21.13 27.11
CA PHE A 111 14.14 -22.09 26.43
C PHE A 111 14.82 -22.80 25.25
N LYS A 112 14.33 -23.97 24.90
CA LYS A 112 14.88 -24.86 23.85
C LYS A 112 14.93 -24.28 22.45
N ASP A 113 14.08 -23.36 22.15
CA ASP A 113 14.06 -22.68 20.84
C ASP A 113 15.03 -21.51 20.70
N GLY A 114 15.83 -21.28 21.74
CA GLY A 114 16.78 -20.19 21.78
C GLY A 114 16.16 -18.84 22.17
N SER A 115 14.86 -18.79 22.52
CA SER A 115 14.29 -17.59 23.10
C SER A 115 14.94 -17.34 24.45
N ASP A 116 15.69 -16.26 24.50
CA ASP A 116 16.38 -15.81 25.69
C ASP A 116 15.98 -14.35 25.93
N TRP A 117 15.30 -14.12 27.00
CA TRP A 117 14.81 -12.80 27.41
C TRP A 117 15.85 -12.01 28.20
N PHE A 118 16.98 -12.64 28.52
CA PHE A 118 17.98 -12.06 29.39
C PHE A 118 19.35 -12.04 28.71
N GLY A 119 20.04 -10.94 28.87
CA GLY A 119 21.44 -10.84 28.46
C GLY A 119 22.39 -11.69 29.31
N THR A 120 23.58 -11.95 28.79
CA THR A 120 24.64 -12.71 29.46
C THR A 120 25.41 -11.89 30.51
N SER A 121 24.96 -10.69 30.83
CA SER A 121 25.59 -9.84 31.82
C SER A 121 25.32 -10.33 33.26
N PRO A 122 26.22 -10.10 34.23
CA PRO A 122 25.93 -10.34 35.63
C PRO A 122 24.82 -9.46 36.22
N THR A 123 24.44 -8.38 35.52
CA THR A 123 23.20 -7.65 35.74
C THR A 123 22.12 -8.26 34.84
N ILE A 124 20.97 -8.59 35.38
CA ILE A 124 19.88 -9.19 34.61
C ILE A 124 19.23 -8.11 33.81
N ASP A 125 19.58 -8.05 32.54
CA ASP A 125 18.96 -7.18 31.55
C ASP A 125 17.80 -7.95 30.89
N LEU A 126 16.59 -7.53 31.16
CA LEU A 126 15.37 -8.09 30.57
C LEU A 126 15.01 -7.32 29.31
N ALA A 127 14.89 -8.01 28.20
CA ALA A 127 14.41 -7.43 26.94
C ALA A 127 12.93 -7.78 26.70
N ILE A 128 12.08 -6.77 26.62
CA ILE A 128 10.68 -6.91 26.22
C ILE A 128 10.53 -6.36 24.79
N PRO A 129 10.26 -7.23 23.78
CA PRO A 129 10.16 -6.78 22.40
C PRO A 129 9.01 -5.77 22.22
N ALA A 130 9.27 -4.68 21.52
CA ALA A 130 8.24 -3.76 21.10
C ALA A 130 7.29 -4.38 20.06
N GLY A 131 7.79 -5.30 19.23
CA GLY A 131 6.98 -6.13 18.33
C GLY A 131 6.84 -7.54 18.89
N GLN A 132 5.58 -7.97 19.09
CA GLN A 132 5.25 -9.32 19.52
C GLN A 132 4.38 -10.00 18.45
N PHE A 133 4.25 -11.32 18.52
CA PHE A 133 3.49 -12.09 17.57
C PHE A 133 2.32 -12.81 18.26
N PHE A 134 1.19 -12.83 17.60
CA PHE A 134 0.03 -13.59 18.06
C PHE A 134 0.36 -15.07 18.16
N SER A 135 -0.03 -15.67 19.27
CA SER A 135 0.01 -17.10 19.44
C SER A 135 -1.37 -17.61 19.85
N SER A 136 -1.91 -18.55 19.07
CA SER A 136 -3.12 -19.28 19.46
C SER A 136 -2.83 -20.35 20.50
N ALA A 137 -1.57 -20.77 20.61
CA ALA A 137 -1.11 -21.59 21.72
C ALA A 137 -1.03 -20.71 22.98
N ALA A 138 -1.11 -21.34 24.11
CA ALA A 138 -0.85 -20.65 25.35
C ALA A 138 0.56 -20.07 25.29
N PHE A 139 0.75 -18.91 25.91
CA PHE A 139 2.10 -18.37 26.16
C PHE A 139 2.91 -19.38 26.96
N ASP A 140 3.79 -20.10 26.32
CA ASP A 140 4.62 -21.13 26.94
C ASP A 140 6.04 -20.69 27.29
N LYS A 141 6.38 -19.45 26.93
CA LYS A 141 7.70 -18.86 27.13
C LYS A 141 7.56 -17.46 27.72
N PHE A 142 8.19 -17.26 28.85
CA PHE A 142 8.09 -16.02 29.61
C PHE A 142 9.46 -15.62 30.15
N PRO A 143 9.71 -14.34 30.36
CA PRO A 143 10.88 -13.91 31.16
C PRO A 143 10.67 -14.29 32.59
N MET A 144 11.27 -15.40 32.97
CA MET A 144 11.17 -15.97 34.30
C MET A 144 12.42 -15.80 35.11
N TYR A 145 12.23 -15.49 36.37
CA TYR A 145 13.29 -15.15 37.28
C TYR A 145 13.02 -15.72 38.66
N ALA A 146 14.09 -16.05 39.38
CA ALA A 146 14.06 -16.42 40.81
C ALA A 146 15.24 -15.83 41.54
N ASP A 147 15.00 -15.26 42.71
CA ASP A 147 16.04 -15.08 43.73
C ASP A 147 15.98 -16.26 44.70
N TYR A 148 17.12 -16.79 45.06
CA TYR A 148 17.21 -17.84 46.05
C TYR A 148 16.70 -17.34 47.38
N SER A 149 15.92 -18.19 48.05
CA SER A 149 15.46 -17.98 49.41
C SER A 149 15.65 -19.27 50.22
N GLU A 150 16.23 -19.19 51.41
CA GLU A 150 16.38 -20.31 52.31
C GLU A 150 15.07 -21.00 52.64
N SER A 151 13.96 -20.25 52.65
CA SER A 151 12.64 -20.84 52.89
C SER A 151 12.17 -21.82 51.79
N ASN A 152 12.75 -21.75 50.61
CA ASN A 152 12.46 -22.65 49.51
C ASN A 152 13.41 -23.88 49.47
N GLY A 153 14.32 -23.99 50.42
CA GLY A 153 15.37 -25.00 50.39
C GLY A 153 16.23 -24.86 49.12
N ASN A 154 16.53 -25.96 48.49
CA ASN A 154 17.29 -26.00 47.24
C ASN A 154 16.44 -25.80 45.98
N LYS A 155 15.33 -25.11 46.07
CA LYS A 155 14.47 -24.77 44.92
C LYS A 155 14.64 -23.31 44.49
N LEU A 156 14.77 -23.09 43.20
CA LEU A 156 14.60 -21.80 42.54
C LEU A 156 13.18 -21.71 42.05
N MET A 157 12.36 -20.90 42.75
CA MET A 157 10.94 -20.71 42.43
C MET A 157 10.82 -19.61 41.39
N MET A 158 10.70 -20.02 40.11
CA MET A 158 10.61 -19.13 38.98
C MET A 158 9.26 -18.39 38.96
N LYS A 159 9.30 -17.08 38.82
CA LYS A 159 8.13 -16.19 38.69
C LYS A 159 8.28 -15.29 37.49
N ASP A 160 7.15 -14.81 36.95
CA ASP A 160 7.14 -13.88 35.84
C ASP A 160 7.55 -12.48 36.33
N LEU A 161 8.42 -11.83 35.57
CA LEU A 161 8.81 -10.44 35.84
C LEU A 161 7.88 -9.44 35.21
N VAL A 162 7.03 -9.88 34.28
CA VAL A 162 6.11 -9.05 33.49
C VAL A 162 4.67 -9.44 33.78
N GLY A 163 3.74 -8.61 33.35
CA GLY A 163 2.33 -8.95 33.30
C GLY A 163 1.92 -9.41 31.93
N ILE A 164 0.74 -10.03 31.85
CA ILE A 164 0.05 -10.34 30.61
C ILE A 164 -1.15 -9.43 30.50
N VAL A 165 -1.26 -8.72 29.39
CA VAL A 165 -2.47 -8.00 28.98
C VAL A 165 -3.17 -8.81 27.91
N SER A 166 -4.43 -9.17 28.14
CA SER A 166 -5.30 -9.85 27.19
C SER A 166 -6.41 -8.91 26.73
N LEU A 167 -6.40 -8.58 25.45
CA LEU A 167 -7.45 -7.76 24.85
C LEU A 167 -8.42 -8.66 24.09
N HIS A 168 -9.65 -8.77 24.55
CA HIS A 168 -10.72 -9.37 23.78
C HIS A 168 -11.34 -8.30 22.86
N ILE A 169 -11.11 -8.41 21.56
CA ILE A 169 -11.63 -7.46 20.59
C ILE A 169 -12.89 -8.06 19.97
N ASN A 170 -14.05 -7.51 20.29
CA ASN A 170 -15.31 -7.91 19.70
C ASN A 170 -15.39 -7.47 18.23
N GLY A 171 -16.03 -8.30 17.39
CA GLY A 171 -16.23 -8.00 15.98
C GLY A 171 -16.01 -9.23 15.09
N SER A 172 -16.03 -9.01 13.80
CA SER A 172 -15.81 -10.07 12.79
C SER A 172 -14.69 -9.72 11.81
N ASP A 173 -14.03 -8.59 12.00
CA ASP A 173 -12.98 -8.10 11.12
C ASP A 173 -11.70 -8.89 11.32
N LYS A 174 -10.91 -9.01 10.26
CA LYS A 174 -9.57 -9.57 10.33
C LYS A 174 -8.61 -8.50 10.85
N ILE A 175 -8.03 -8.74 12.00
CA ILE A 175 -7.11 -7.82 12.68
C ILE A 175 -5.69 -8.10 12.18
N ALA A 176 -5.01 -7.07 11.70
CA ALA A 176 -3.63 -7.14 11.25
C ALA A 176 -2.65 -6.82 12.39
N SER A 177 -2.91 -5.76 13.14
CA SER A 177 -2.10 -5.38 14.29
C SER A 177 -2.94 -4.80 15.43
N VAL A 178 -2.42 -4.94 16.63
CA VAL A 178 -2.92 -4.29 17.84
C VAL A 178 -1.74 -3.60 18.53
N LYS A 179 -1.80 -2.29 18.71
CA LYS A 179 -0.76 -1.48 19.35
C LYS A 179 -1.29 -0.85 20.61
N ILE A 180 -0.51 -0.90 21.67
CA ILE A 180 -0.72 -0.13 22.89
C ILE A 180 0.41 0.90 22.95
N GLU A 181 0.07 2.16 23.09
CA GLU A 181 1.03 3.26 23.15
C GLU A 181 0.71 4.21 24.31
N LYS A 182 1.74 4.64 25.04
CA LYS A 182 1.59 5.62 26.12
C LYS A 182 2.80 6.53 26.15
N ASN A 183 2.64 7.70 25.60
CA ASN A 183 3.70 8.70 25.54
C ASN A 183 4.36 8.92 26.91
N GLY A 184 5.67 8.88 26.95
CA GLY A 184 6.48 9.06 28.16
C GLY A 184 6.48 7.89 29.14
N SER A 185 6.02 6.71 28.72
CA SER A 185 6.07 5.48 29.50
C SER A 185 6.99 4.46 28.83
N ASP A 186 7.59 3.57 29.60
CA ASP A 186 8.47 2.51 29.10
C ASP A 186 7.67 1.20 29.02
N LEU A 187 7.05 0.92 27.87
CA LEU A 187 6.22 -0.27 27.65
C LEU A 187 7.03 -1.47 27.17
N SER A 188 8.10 -1.23 26.46
CA SER A 188 8.99 -2.24 25.89
C SER A 188 10.43 -1.75 25.89
N GLY A 189 11.37 -2.62 25.58
CA GLY A 189 12.79 -2.25 25.57
C GLY A 189 13.65 -3.03 26.53
N LEU A 190 14.81 -2.50 26.86
CA LEU A 190 15.72 -3.08 27.83
C LEU A 190 15.45 -2.54 29.23
N PHE A 191 15.35 -3.46 30.19
CA PHE A 191 15.13 -3.17 31.59
C PHE A 191 16.15 -3.88 32.44
N ILE A 192 16.61 -3.20 33.46
CA ILE A 192 17.53 -3.78 34.45
C ILE A 192 16.71 -4.18 35.68
N LYS A 193 16.77 -5.43 36.08
CA LYS A 193 16.15 -5.88 37.30
C LYS A 193 16.97 -5.41 38.49
N LYS A 194 16.32 -4.66 39.38
CA LYS A 194 16.91 -4.22 40.65
C LYS A 194 15.94 -4.50 41.78
N ALA A 195 16.30 -5.42 42.67
CA ALA A 195 15.37 -5.97 43.64
C ALA A 195 14.09 -6.50 42.96
N ASP A 196 12.92 -6.03 43.35
CA ASP A 196 11.64 -6.43 42.76
C ASP A 196 11.13 -5.47 41.63
N GLU A 197 11.97 -4.54 41.21
CA GLU A 197 11.62 -3.54 40.22
C GLU A 197 12.37 -3.77 38.91
N LEU A 198 11.72 -3.43 37.79
CA LEU A 198 12.31 -3.29 36.45
C LEU A 198 12.60 -1.82 36.23
N ILE A 199 13.86 -1.47 36.08
CA ILE A 199 14.31 -0.09 35.83
C ILE A 199 14.58 0.03 34.33
N PRO A 200 13.95 0.98 33.61
CA PRO A 200 14.23 1.18 32.21
C PRO A 200 15.68 1.56 31.96
N SER A 201 16.31 0.97 30.97
CA SER A 201 17.59 1.39 30.42
C SER A 201 17.41 2.56 29.46
N SER A 202 18.48 2.96 28.79
CA SER A 202 18.40 4.02 27.76
C SER A 202 17.71 3.57 26.47
N THR A 203 17.33 2.29 26.33
CA THR A 203 16.75 1.69 25.14
C THR A 203 15.34 1.17 25.39
N THR A 204 14.42 2.06 25.69
CA THR A 204 13.01 1.71 25.91
C THR A 204 12.11 2.39 24.88
N ALA A 205 10.89 1.86 24.73
CA ALA A 205 9.86 2.42 23.88
C ALA A 205 8.56 2.59 24.64
N ASP A 206 7.83 3.60 24.24
CA ASP A 206 6.53 3.96 24.78
C ASP A 206 5.35 3.23 24.11
N PHE A 207 5.63 2.19 23.34
CA PHE A 207 4.63 1.34 22.71
C PHE A 207 4.99 -0.14 22.71
N ILE A 208 3.99 -0.94 22.39
CA ILE A 208 4.10 -2.37 22.13
C ILE A 208 3.08 -2.75 21.06
N THR A 209 3.50 -3.52 20.06
CA THR A 209 2.66 -3.93 18.94
C THR A 209 2.58 -5.44 18.84
N LEU A 210 1.38 -5.98 18.70
CA LEU A 210 1.13 -7.38 18.38
C LEU A 210 0.86 -7.54 16.89
N ASN A 211 1.67 -8.34 16.22
CA ASN A 211 1.35 -8.83 14.88
C ASN A 211 0.29 -9.93 15.00
N CYS A 212 -0.87 -9.70 14.41
CA CYS A 212 -2.05 -10.56 14.55
C CYS A 212 -2.16 -11.58 13.41
N THR A 213 -1.05 -12.23 13.04
CA THR A 213 -1.06 -13.33 12.07
C THR A 213 -0.86 -14.67 12.76
N ASN A 214 -1.54 -15.69 12.26
CA ASN A 214 -1.41 -17.06 12.68
C ASN A 214 -1.27 -17.95 11.45
N LYS A 215 -0.12 -18.60 11.28
CA LYS A 215 0.19 -19.44 10.11
C LYS A 215 -0.05 -18.77 8.76
N GLY A 216 0.27 -17.50 8.67
CA GLY A 216 0.11 -16.72 7.43
C GLY A 216 -1.28 -16.15 7.19
N GLU A 217 -2.21 -16.31 8.12
CA GLU A 217 -3.56 -15.75 8.05
C GLU A 217 -3.78 -14.73 9.15
N PHE A 218 -4.50 -13.67 8.86
CA PHE A 218 -4.89 -12.69 9.87
C PHE A 218 -5.92 -13.26 10.84
N VAL A 219 -5.75 -12.96 12.11
CA VAL A 219 -6.65 -13.41 13.18
C VAL A 219 -7.95 -12.61 13.13
N THR A 220 -9.07 -13.33 13.22
CA THR A 220 -10.39 -12.68 13.26
C THR A 220 -10.67 -12.12 14.67
N ALA A 221 -11.30 -10.96 14.74
CA ALA A 221 -11.85 -10.42 15.97
C ALA A 221 -12.83 -11.42 16.63
N GLY A 222 -13.12 -11.25 17.91
CA GLY A 222 -13.76 -12.28 18.74
C GLY A 222 -12.74 -13.23 19.39
N THR A 223 -11.46 -12.89 19.31
CA THR A 223 -10.32 -13.63 19.86
C THR A 223 -9.61 -12.77 20.92
N ASP A 224 -8.91 -13.43 21.82
CA ASP A 224 -8.05 -12.77 22.81
C ASP A 224 -6.66 -12.51 22.25
N PHE A 225 -6.28 -11.26 22.21
CA PHE A 225 -4.96 -10.78 21.80
C PHE A 225 -4.10 -10.53 23.05
N LYS A 226 -3.03 -11.28 23.20
CA LYS A 226 -2.22 -11.30 24.45
C LYS A 226 -0.86 -10.66 24.23
N PHE A 227 -0.45 -9.82 25.17
CA PHE A 227 0.81 -9.11 25.21
C PHE A 227 1.56 -9.41 26.49
N LEU A 228 2.87 -9.49 26.40
CA LEU A 228 3.76 -9.31 27.54
C LEU A 228 4.01 -7.82 27.74
N VAL A 229 3.72 -7.29 28.90
CA VAL A 229 3.84 -5.86 29.19
C VAL A 229 4.61 -5.68 30.50
N VAL A 230 5.51 -4.72 30.50
CA VAL A 230 6.25 -4.33 31.71
C VAL A 230 5.29 -3.82 32.79
N PRO A 231 5.53 -4.13 34.08
CA PRO A 231 4.72 -3.56 35.16
C PRO A 231 4.74 -2.03 35.14
N GLY A 232 3.56 -1.42 35.19
CA GLY A 232 3.40 0.03 35.16
C GLY A 232 1.94 0.47 35.17
N ASP A 233 1.72 1.78 35.30
CA ASP A 233 0.43 2.41 35.16
C ASP A 233 0.32 3.07 33.77
N TYR A 234 -0.52 2.50 32.92
CA TYR A 234 -0.77 2.94 31.56
C TYR A 234 -2.22 3.48 31.41
N THR A 235 -2.71 4.14 32.44
CA THR A 235 -4.02 4.80 32.40
C THR A 235 -4.07 5.83 31.27
N GLY A 236 -5.08 5.75 30.41
CA GLY A 236 -5.26 6.60 29.23
C GLY A 236 -4.29 6.29 28.10
N ALA A 237 -3.74 5.07 28.03
CA ALA A 237 -2.96 4.63 26.88
C ALA A 237 -3.78 4.60 25.61
N ASP A 238 -3.16 4.85 24.48
CA ASP A 238 -3.76 4.69 23.15
C ASP A 238 -3.76 3.21 22.75
N LEU A 239 -4.93 2.72 22.38
CA LEU A 239 -5.09 1.44 21.72
C LEU A 239 -5.39 1.69 20.24
N VAL A 240 -4.50 1.21 19.36
CA VAL A 240 -4.63 1.33 17.92
C VAL A 240 -4.74 -0.07 17.32
N ASN A 241 -5.88 -0.37 16.70
CA ASN A 241 -6.11 -1.64 16.04
C ASN A 241 -6.25 -1.41 14.54
N CYS A 242 -5.45 -2.11 13.75
CA CYS A 242 -5.54 -2.08 12.29
C CYS A 242 -6.12 -3.39 11.77
N THR A 243 -7.01 -3.29 10.79
CA THR A 243 -7.52 -4.45 10.07
C THR A 243 -6.65 -4.79 8.85
N SER A 244 -6.85 -5.98 8.30
CA SER A 244 -6.16 -6.43 7.10
C SER A 244 -6.45 -5.59 5.85
N ASP A 245 -7.60 -4.90 5.84
CA ASP A 245 -8.00 -3.96 4.78
C ASP A 245 -7.67 -2.49 5.11
N ARG A 246 -6.75 -2.28 6.06
CA ARG A 246 -6.20 -0.97 6.41
C ARG A 246 -7.18 0.01 7.06
N ARG A 247 -8.28 -0.47 7.64
CA ARG A 247 -9.10 0.35 8.54
C ARG A 247 -8.46 0.40 9.92
N VAL A 248 -8.64 1.49 10.63
CA VAL A 248 -8.09 1.71 11.96
C VAL A 248 -9.17 2.02 12.98
N MET A 249 -8.99 1.51 14.18
CA MET A 249 -9.72 1.94 15.37
C MET A 249 -8.71 2.52 16.35
N ARG A 250 -8.99 3.71 16.86
CA ARG A 250 -8.25 4.34 17.95
C ARG A 250 -9.16 4.55 19.15
N THR A 251 -8.74 4.12 20.31
CA THR A 251 -9.45 4.34 21.55
C THR A 251 -8.48 4.47 22.72
N LYS A 252 -8.94 5.05 23.82
CA LYS A 252 -8.16 5.06 25.07
C LYS A 252 -8.50 3.84 25.89
N ILE A 253 -7.49 3.27 26.55
CA ILE A 253 -7.64 2.20 27.52
C ILE A 253 -6.92 2.55 28.82
N ASP A 254 -7.46 2.05 29.93
CA ASP A 254 -6.85 2.15 31.24
C ASP A 254 -6.29 0.78 31.62
N LEU A 255 -4.96 0.71 31.79
CA LEU A 255 -4.26 -0.51 32.16
C LEU A 255 -3.34 -0.23 33.36
N THR A 256 -3.44 -1.06 34.38
CA THR A 256 -2.48 -1.12 35.47
C THR A 256 -1.87 -2.51 35.47
N VAL A 257 -0.65 -2.64 34.94
CA VAL A 257 0.03 -3.91 34.77
C VAL A 257 0.93 -4.17 35.99
N LYS A 258 0.84 -5.35 36.55
CA LYS A 258 1.69 -5.80 37.67
C LYS A 258 2.44 -7.06 37.23
N ALA A 259 3.66 -7.23 37.75
CA ALA A 259 4.39 -8.46 37.55
C ALA A 259 3.56 -9.66 38.04
N ASN A 260 3.65 -10.77 37.33
CA ASN A 260 2.95 -12.00 37.67
C ASN A 260 1.41 -11.88 37.71
N VAL A 261 0.84 -10.91 36.98
CA VAL A 261 -0.61 -10.67 36.92
C VAL A 261 -1.11 -10.74 35.49
N PHE A 262 -2.27 -11.37 35.33
CA PHE A 262 -3.02 -11.43 34.07
C PHE A 262 -4.15 -10.38 34.09
N GLU A 263 -4.06 -9.40 33.20
CA GLU A 263 -5.06 -8.36 33.03
C GLU A 263 -5.87 -8.59 31.76
N SER A 264 -7.20 -8.59 31.87
CA SER A 264 -8.10 -8.77 30.73
C SER A 264 -8.94 -7.52 30.50
N ARG A 265 -9.09 -7.14 29.22
CA ARG A 265 -9.96 -6.06 28.78
C ARG A 265 -10.75 -6.50 27.56
N THR A 266 -11.97 -5.99 27.45
CA THR A 266 -12.82 -6.20 26.27
C THR A 266 -13.06 -4.85 25.60
N VAL A 267 -12.90 -4.80 24.29
CA VAL A 267 -13.16 -3.63 23.45
C VAL A 267 -13.97 -4.03 22.24
N ASP A 268 -14.90 -3.17 21.82
CA ASP A 268 -15.62 -3.35 20.57
C ASP A 268 -14.84 -2.71 19.44
N PHE A 269 -14.56 -3.47 18.36
CA PHE A 269 -13.93 -2.89 17.19
C PHE A 269 -14.91 -1.96 16.48
N LYS A 270 -14.56 -0.69 16.45
CA LYS A 270 -15.27 0.33 15.70
C LYS A 270 -14.26 1.17 14.91
N ALA A 271 -14.19 0.92 13.61
CA ALA A 271 -13.31 1.69 12.74
C ALA A 271 -13.65 3.19 12.80
N ASP A 272 -12.62 4.01 12.68
CA ASP A 272 -12.78 5.44 12.47
C ASP A 272 -13.37 5.64 11.07
N GLU A 273 -14.60 6.16 11.03
CA GLU A 273 -15.37 6.30 9.78
C GLU A 273 -14.75 7.33 8.83
N ASN A 274 -13.94 8.25 9.34
CA ASN A 274 -13.25 9.25 8.53
C ASN A 274 -11.91 8.77 7.99
N VAL A 275 -11.37 7.66 8.49
CA VAL A 275 -10.10 7.11 8.03
C VAL A 275 -10.34 6.01 7.01
N LEU A 276 -10.08 6.31 5.75
CA LEU A 276 -10.28 5.39 4.64
C LEU A 276 -9.16 4.36 4.52
N TRP A 277 -7.96 4.73 4.94
CA TRP A 277 -6.78 3.87 4.86
C TRP A 277 -5.74 4.30 5.88
N TYR A 278 -5.08 3.36 6.52
CA TYR A 278 -4.03 3.61 7.50
C TYR A 278 -2.96 2.53 7.47
N ASP A 279 -1.71 2.95 7.62
CA ASP A 279 -0.60 2.07 7.95
C ASP A 279 0.35 2.77 8.94
N GLY A 280 0.55 2.16 10.09
CA GLY A 280 1.51 2.60 11.10
C GLY A 280 2.87 1.91 10.98
N PHE A 281 3.09 1.10 9.94
CA PHE A 281 4.29 0.26 9.77
C PHE A 281 4.60 -0.63 10.98
N ASP A 282 3.59 -0.85 11.83
CA ASP A 282 3.75 -1.60 13.08
C ASP A 282 4.06 -3.09 12.86
N LEU A 283 3.70 -3.62 11.69
CA LEU A 283 4.04 -5.00 11.28
C LEU A 283 5.50 -5.14 10.84
N CYS A 284 6.19 -4.03 10.64
CA CYS A 284 7.60 -3.99 10.30
C CYS A 284 8.45 -4.19 11.56
N ALA A 285 8.38 -5.37 12.10
CA ALA A 285 8.96 -5.65 13.42
C ALA A 285 10.47 -5.89 13.41
N TRP A 286 11.07 -6.04 12.24
CA TRP A 286 12.49 -6.28 12.14
C TRP A 286 13.31 -5.05 12.57
N GLY A 287 14.47 -5.26 13.12
CA GLY A 287 15.33 -4.18 13.61
C GLY A 287 14.86 -3.52 14.91
N GLY A 288 13.64 -3.74 15.31
CA GLY A 288 13.17 -3.37 16.62
C GLY A 288 13.52 -4.39 17.70
N ASN A 289 14.33 -5.37 17.34
CA ASN A 289 14.83 -6.32 18.31
C ASN A 289 15.98 -5.70 19.09
N ILE A 290 15.65 -5.29 20.26
CA ILE A 290 16.56 -4.67 21.21
C ILE A 290 17.73 -5.58 21.56
N MET A 291 17.52 -6.89 21.51
CA MET A 291 18.55 -7.87 21.85
C MET A 291 19.64 -8.01 20.79
N GLY A 292 19.36 -7.77 19.57
CA GLY A 292 20.32 -7.97 18.47
C GLY A 292 20.83 -6.67 17.89
N GLY A 293 20.43 -5.56 18.46
CA GLY A 293 20.55 -4.39 17.70
C GLY A 293 21.54 -3.41 18.09
N SER A 294 21.73 -2.57 17.24
CA SER A 294 22.39 -1.35 17.40
C SER A 294 21.37 -0.24 17.26
N GLU A 295 20.31 -0.33 18.05
CA GLU A 295 19.44 0.81 18.29
C GLU A 295 20.26 2.02 18.72
N SER A 296 21.38 1.77 19.42
CA SER A 296 22.38 2.78 19.75
C SER A 296 23.02 3.46 18.54
N ALA A 297 22.99 2.81 17.40
CA ALA A 297 23.40 3.43 16.13
C ALA A 297 22.28 4.25 15.49
N GLY A 298 21.13 4.31 16.13
CA GLY A 298 20.00 5.08 15.67
C GLY A 298 19.55 4.66 14.28
N MET A 299 19.51 5.62 13.39
CA MET A 299 19.08 5.41 12.00
C MET A 299 20.12 4.76 11.10
N SER A 300 21.22 4.23 11.64
CA SER A 300 22.25 3.66 10.80
C SER A 300 21.81 2.33 10.20
N PRO A 301 21.72 2.22 8.89
CA PRO A 301 21.41 0.96 8.23
C PRO A 301 22.53 -0.06 8.35
N THR A 302 23.70 0.36 8.78
CA THR A 302 24.87 -0.49 8.92
C THR A 302 24.98 -1.12 10.30
N SER A 303 23.98 -0.85 11.14
CA SER A 303 23.99 -1.40 12.47
C SER A 303 23.61 -2.88 12.47
N GLU A 304 24.19 -3.61 13.40
CA GLU A 304 23.80 -5.01 13.62
C GLU A 304 22.27 -5.09 13.92
N PRO A 305 21.64 -6.10 13.46
CA PRO A 305 22.14 -7.29 12.78
C PRO A 305 22.26 -7.14 11.26
N MET A 306 22.11 -5.96 10.72
CA MET A 306 22.06 -5.72 9.28
C MET A 306 23.41 -5.75 8.58
N THR A 307 24.49 -5.59 9.31
CA THR A 307 25.85 -5.46 8.77
C THR A 307 26.68 -6.71 8.84
N SER A 308 26.24 -7.76 9.53
CA SER A 308 26.93 -9.04 9.47
C SER A 308 26.83 -9.61 8.04
N ALA A 309 27.68 -10.56 7.67
CA ALA A 309 27.50 -11.28 6.40
C ALA A 309 26.10 -11.90 6.31
N THR A 310 25.58 -12.35 7.44
CA THR A 310 24.19 -12.69 7.60
C THR A 310 23.28 -11.48 7.59
N GLY A 311 23.76 -10.32 7.97
CA GLY A 311 23.00 -9.08 8.00
C GLY A 311 22.67 -8.50 6.64
N ALA A 312 23.61 -8.55 5.70
CA ALA A 312 23.35 -8.17 4.31
C ALA A 312 22.32 -9.11 3.66
N ASP A 313 22.48 -10.40 3.90
CA ASP A 313 21.50 -11.39 3.48
C ASP A 313 20.19 -11.24 4.23
N ARG A 314 20.24 -10.84 5.50
CA ARG A 314 19.05 -10.58 6.29
C ARG A 314 18.24 -9.41 5.80
N ARG A 315 18.82 -8.33 5.31
CA ARG A 315 18.05 -7.26 4.69
C ARG A 315 17.16 -7.78 3.56
N GLY A 316 17.73 -8.55 2.66
CA GLY A 316 16.97 -9.22 1.63
C GLY A 316 16.06 -10.31 2.17
N THR A 317 16.56 -11.10 3.08
CA THR A 317 15.86 -12.22 3.69
C THR A 317 14.78 -11.76 4.66
N GLU A 318 15.05 -10.76 5.47
CA GLU A 318 14.09 -10.21 6.40
C GLU A 318 12.90 -9.58 5.70
N PHE A 319 13.10 -8.99 4.58
CA PHE A 319 11.97 -8.56 3.77
C PHE A 319 11.21 -9.72 3.14
N ALA A 320 11.91 -10.77 2.72
CA ALA A 320 11.29 -11.95 2.17
C ALA A 320 10.65 -12.82 3.25
N LEU A 321 11.34 -12.93 4.34
CA LEU A 321 11.01 -13.80 5.45
C LEU A 321 10.45 -13.08 6.61
N SER A 322 10.71 -11.83 6.62
CA SER A 322 10.38 -11.18 7.86
C SER A 322 9.08 -11.49 8.07
N SER A 323 9.31 -12.20 7.84
CA SER A 323 8.50 -12.76 8.44
C SER A 323 7.30 -13.23 7.78
N VAL A 324 6.81 -14.06 8.45
CA VAL A 324 5.43 -14.44 8.31
C VAL A 324 4.54 -13.22 8.07
N ALA A 325 4.87 -12.10 8.69
CA ALA A 325 4.11 -10.85 8.51
C ALA A 325 4.19 -10.26 7.11
N TYR A 326 5.33 -10.36 6.48
CA TYR A 326 5.51 -9.80 5.14
C TYR A 326 5.10 -10.74 4.02
N ASN A 327 4.91 -11.98 4.33
CA ASN A 327 4.34 -12.95 3.40
C ASN A 327 2.80 -12.97 3.43
N VAL A 328 2.20 -12.13 4.25
CA VAL A 328 0.74 -11.97 4.27
C VAL A 328 0.36 -10.87 3.28
N PRO A 329 -0.51 -11.15 2.30
CA PRO A 329 -0.92 -10.17 1.31
C PRO A 329 -1.40 -8.86 1.95
N GLY A 330 -0.94 -7.74 1.41
CA GLY A 330 -1.31 -6.41 1.89
C GLY A 330 -0.58 -5.93 3.16
N THR A 331 0.36 -6.69 3.70
CA THR A 331 1.11 -6.29 4.90
C THR A 331 2.61 -6.17 4.67
N GLY A 332 3.09 -6.66 3.55
CA GLY A 332 4.51 -6.78 3.29
C GLY A 332 5.01 -5.94 2.14
N PHE A 333 6.26 -6.17 1.83
CA PHE A 333 6.95 -5.57 0.71
C PHE A 333 7.19 -6.62 -0.36
N ILE A 334 7.02 -6.24 -1.62
CA ILE A 334 7.23 -7.11 -2.77
C ILE A 334 8.70 -7.16 -3.08
N GLN A 335 9.43 -7.97 -2.38
CA GLN A 335 10.86 -8.10 -2.59
C GLN A 335 11.21 -8.83 -3.88
N SER A 336 10.46 -9.87 -4.24
CA SER A 336 10.70 -10.64 -5.45
C SER A 336 10.64 -9.80 -6.73
N ASP A 337 9.83 -8.76 -6.71
CA ASP A 337 9.67 -7.85 -7.84
C ASP A 337 10.67 -6.69 -7.84
N TRP A 338 11.47 -6.61 -6.83
CA TRP A 338 12.41 -5.54 -6.63
C TRP A 338 13.45 -5.43 -7.74
N GLY A 339 14.07 -6.54 -8.11
CA GLY A 339 14.98 -6.59 -9.23
C GLY A 339 14.28 -6.35 -10.57
N SER A 340 13.03 -6.73 -10.70
CA SER A 340 12.25 -6.56 -11.92
C SER A 340 11.65 -5.16 -12.07
N ILE A 341 11.60 -4.38 -11.00
CA ILE A 341 11.17 -2.97 -11.03
C ILE A 341 12.21 -2.09 -11.72
N SER A 342 13.44 -2.53 -11.83
CA SER A 342 14.47 -1.78 -12.57
C SER A 342 14.00 -1.49 -14.00
N GLY A 343 13.82 -0.22 -14.30
CA GLY A 343 13.33 0.24 -15.61
C GLY A 343 11.80 0.34 -15.74
N LYS A 344 11.03 -0.08 -14.76
CA LYS A 344 9.59 0.17 -14.71
C LYS A 344 9.28 1.60 -14.26
N THR A 345 8.15 2.09 -14.68
CA THR A 345 7.63 3.39 -14.24
C THR A 345 6.87 3.24 -12.92
N VAL A 346 6.63 4.36 -12.25
CA VAL A 346 5.82 4.36 -11.03
C VAL A 346 4.40 3.83 -11.27
N GLY A 347 3.86 4.03 -12.48
CA GLY A 347 2.56 3.51 -12.89
C GLY A 347 2.44 1.99 -12.82
N ASP A 348 3.56 1.27 -12.92
CA ASP A 348 3.55 -0.19 -12.82
C ASP A 348 3.24 -0.70 -11.41
N ALA A 349 3.31 0.15 -10.40
CA ALA A 349 3.02 -0.23 -9.03
C ALA A 349 1.58 -0.73 -8.81
N HIS A 350 0.62 -0.27 -9.62
CA HIS A 350 -0.77 -0.73 -9.51
C HIS A 350 -0.99 -2.21 -9.88
N ASN A 351 -0.05 -2.79 -10.61
CA ASN A 351 -0.08 -4.22 -10.94
C ASN A 351 0.47 -5.11 -9.81
N MET A 352 0.98 -4.50 -8.78
CA MET A 352 1.47 -5.19 -7.60
C MET A 352 0.31 -5.48 -6.65
N SER A 353 0.23 -6.67 -6.14
CA SER A 353 -0.92 -7.28 -5.45
C SER A 353 -1.31 -6.63 -4.10
N GLY A 354 -1.33 -5.32 -4.03
CA GLY A 354 -1.76 -4.58 -2.83
C GLY A 354 -0.66 -4.36 -1.80
N ASP A 355 0.58 -4.72 -2.08
CA ASP A 355 1.73 -4.51 -1.21
C ASP A 355 2.48 -3.22 -1.55
N TYR A 356 3.34 -2.77 -0.64
CA TYR A 356 4.25 -1.67 -0.92
C TYR A 356 5.27 -2.04 -1.98
N VAL A 357 5.53 -1.10 -2.86
CA VAL A 357 6.62 -1.19 -3.82
C VAL A 357 7.74 -0.27 -3.36
N VAL A 358 8.87 -0.86 -3.05
CA VAL A 358 10.06 -0.11 -2.67
C VAL A 358 11.10 -0.14 -3.78
N SER A 359 12.09 0.75 -3.77
CA SER A 359 12.95 1.00 -4.92
C SER A 359 13.76 -0.18 -5.40
N ARG A 360 14.26 -0.05 -6.60
CA ARG A 360 15.07 -1.06 -7.28
C ARG A 360 16.40 -1.45 -6.58
N ASN A 361 16.87 -0.66 -5.64
CA ASN A 361 18.07 -0.95 -4.88
C ASN A 361 17.74 -1.33 -3.44
N PHE A 362 16.64 -2.00 -3.28
CA PHE A 362 16.11 -2.36 -1.98
C PHE A 362 17.10 -3.09 -1.07
N SER A 363 17.81 -4.09 -1.61
CA SER A 363 18.80 -4.84 -0.85
C SER A 363 19.89 -3.97 -0.22
N ASP A 364 20.14 -2.80 -0.81
CA ASP A 364 21.17 -1.90 -0.37
C ASP A 364 20.63 -0.79 0.52
N TYR A 365 19.34 -0.42 0.36
CA TYR A 365 18.86 0.85 0.87
C TYR A 365 17.49 0.86 1.52
N ALA A 366 16.67 -0.12 1.25
CA ALA A 366 15.36 -0.20 1.85
C ALA A 366 15.33 -1.36 2.83
N TYR A 367 15.07 -1.07 4.08
CA TYR A 367 14.95 -2.06 5.13
C TYR A 367 14.02 -1.55 6.21
N LEU A 368 13.51 -2.48 6.95
CA LEU A 368 12.68 -2.21 8.09
C LEU A 368 13.50 -2.39 9.34
N PHE A 369 13.53 -1.39 10.18
CA PHE A 369 14.15 -1.52 11.47
C PHE A 369 13.47 -0.60 12.49
N ARG A 370 13.72 -0.91 13.72
CA ARG A 370 13.38 -0.07 14.85
C ARG A 370 14.67 0.40 15.47
N ALA A 371 14.80 1.68 15.60
CA ALA A 371 15.83 2.28 16.42
C ALA A 371 15.15 2.94 17.60
N GLN A 372 15.89 3.18 18.63
CA GLN A 372 15.37 3.74 19.88
C GLN A 372 14.47 4.98 19.66
N GLU A 373 14.86 5.84 18.77
CA GLU A 373 14.15 7.10 18.47
C GLU A 373 13.15 6.98 17.30
N PHE A 374 13.19 5.87 16.54
CA PHE A 374 12.46 5.71 15.28
C PHE A 374 11.75 4.38 15.20
N GLN A 375 11.27 3.90 16.30
CA GLN A 375 10.67 2.59 16.41
C GLN A 375 9.38 2.49 15.58
N GLY A 376 9.22 1.36 14.92
CA GLY A 376 8.09 1.11 14.06
C GLY A 376 8.17 1.76 12.68
N ALA A 377 9.18 2.57 12.42
CA ALA A 377 9.35 3.25 11.15
C ALA A 377 10.07 2.40 10.13
N MET A 378 9.76 2.65 8.86
CA MET A 378 10.51 2.12 7.75
C MET A 378 11.63 3.08 7.38
N ALA A 379 12.84 2.55 7.18
CA ALA A 379 13.97 3.33 6.72
C ALA A 379 14.21 3.11 5.23
N VAL A 380 14.38 4.19 4.52
CA VAL A 380 14.83 4.19 3.12
C VAL A 380 16.10 5.00 3.05
N SER A 381 17.22 4.36 2.79
CA SER A 381 18.54 4.98 2.74
C SER A 381 19.23 4.69 1.41
N PHE A 382 20.09 5.60 0.94
CA PHE A 382 20.71 5.50 -0.37
C PHE A 382 22.20 5.78 -0.34
N ALA A 383 22.90 5.02 -1.15
CA ALA A 383 24.23 5.42 -1.55
C ALA A 383 24.15 6.55 -2.60
N THR A 384 25.18 7.28 -2.69
CA THR A 384 25.42 8.56 -3.35
C THR A 384 24.76 8.86 -4.70
N THR A 385 24.16 7.90 -5.39
CA THR A 385 23.56 8.10 -6.71
C THR A 385 22.22 7.40 -6.92
N ALA A 386 21.76 6.61 -5.94
CA ALA A 386 20.49 5.91 -6.03
C ALA A 386 19.51 6.49 -5.03
N ARG A 387 18.25 6.65 -5.46
CA ARG A 387 17.17 7.11 -4.58
C ARG A 387 16.30 5.94 -4.17
N GLY A 388 15.82 5.94 -2.96
CA GLY A 388 14.76 5.08 -2.53
C GLY A 388 13.41 5.65 -2.93
N ILE A 389 12.57 4.77 -3.30
CA ILE A 389 11.20 5.06 -3.72
C ILE A 389 10.30 4.14 -2.93
N ILE A 390 9.23 4.68 -2.39
CA ILE A 390 8.16 3.91 -1.78
C ILE A 390 6.87 4.29 -2.48
N ALA A 391 6.13 3.28 -2.91
CA ALA A 391 4.76 3.42 -3.37
C ALA A 391 3.86 2.59 -2.45
N THR A 392 2.84 3.22 -1.88
CA THR A 392 1.85 2.50 -1.09
C THR A 392 1.00 1.59 -1.98
N PRO A 393 0.32 0.59 -1.41
CA PRO A 393 -0.81 -0.02 -2.08
C PRO A 393 -1.84 1.03 -2.49
N PRO A 394 -2.67 0.76 -3.51
CA PRO A 394 -3.82 1.61 -3.80
C PRO A 394 -4.77 1.72 -2.60
N PHE A 395 -5.35 2.89 -2.39
CA PHE A 395 -6.32 3.15 -1.32
C PHE A 395 -7.68 2.54 -1.67
N SER A 396 -7.72 1.21 -1.77
CA SER A 396 -8.82 0.42 -2.31
C SER A 396 -10.16 0.59 -1.59
N SER A 397 -10.16 1.13 -0.38
CA SER A 397 -11.34 1.44 0.41
C SER A 397 -12.12 2.67 -0.09
N ILE A 398 -11.51 3.54 -0.91
CA ILE A 398 -12.19 4.71 -1.47
C ILE A 398 -13.28 4.25 -2.46
N LYS A 399 -14.52 4.65 -2.22
CA LYS A 399 -15.65 4.33 -3.10
C LYS A 399 -16.01 5.55 -3.95
N GLY A 400 -15.80 5.46 -5.27
CA GLY A 400 -16.02 6.61 -6.16
C GLY A 400 -14.79 7.53 -6.18
N HIS A 401 -15.03 8.84 -6.15
CA HIS A 401 -14.00 9.87 -6.07
C HIS A 401 -14.25 10.74 -4.84
N HIS A 402 -13.24 10.89 -4.02
CA HIS A 402 -13.29 11.68 -2.80
C HIS A 402 -12.16 12.70 -2.78
N ASN A 403 -12.43 13.84 -2.17
CA ASN A 403 -11.35 14.66 -1.66
C ASN A 403 -10.84 14.02 -0.39
N VAL A 404 -9.55 13.89 -0.25
CA VAL A 404 -8.93 13.25 0.91
C VAL A 404 -7.79 14.09 1.43
N LYS A 405 -7.46 13.90 2.70
CA LYS A 405 -6.23 14.37 3.29
C LYS A 405 -5.33 13.17 3.55
N ILE A 406 -4.15 13.17 2.97
CA ILE A 406 -3.12 12.15 3.26
C ILE A 406 -2.15 12.75 4.27
N VAL A 407 -2.02 12.11 5.41
CA VAL A 407 -1.09 12.51 6.47
C VAL A 407 0.07 11.53 6.48
N VAL A 408 1.28 12.05 6.36
CA VAL A 408 2.52 11.26 6.40
C VAL A 408 3.38 11.74 7.54
N ARG A 409 3.72 10.85 8.47
CA ARG A 409 4.71 11.12 9.50
C ARG A 409 6.05 10.54 9.06
N PHE A 410 7.04 11.40 8.93
CA PHE A 410 8.36 11.02 8.41
C PHE A 410 9.49 11.73 9.15
N CYS A 411 10.72 11.18 9.03
CA CYS A 411 11.91 11.76 9.61
C CYS A 411 13.08 11.64 8.63
N PRO A 412 13.67 12.74 8.16
CA PRO A 412 14.87 12.67 7.34
C PRO A 412 16.05 12.11 8.13
N ASN A 413 16.88 11.28 7.49
CA ASN A 413 18.04 10.66 8.10
C ASN A 413 19.11 11.69 8.47
N ALA A 414 20.02 11.32 9.34
CA ALA A 414 21.19 12.13 9.71
C ALA A 414 21.96 12.58 8.47
N GLY A 415 22.23 13.89 8.38
CA GLY A 415 22.92 14.48 7.24
C GLY A 415 22.10 14.56 5.96
N PHE A 416 20.79 14.39 6.03
CA PHE A 416 19.90 14.63 4.88
C PHE A 416 20.07 16.05 4.36
N ASN A 417 20.38 16.19 3.09
CA ASN A 417 20.69 17.45 2.44
C ASN A 417 20.03 17.63 1.07
N ASP A 418 19.00 16.88 0.82
CA ASP A 418 18.29 16.86 -0.47
C ASP A 418 16.82 17.28 -0.32
N GLN A 419 16.00 16.95 -1.29
CA GLN A 419 14.58 17.19 -1.31
C GLN A 419 13.83 15.88 -1.17
N LEU A 420 12.70 15.91 -0.49
CA LEU A 420 11.72 14.82 -0.51
C LEU A 420 10.64 15.15 -1.52
N LEU A 421 10.28 14.16 -2.32
CA LEU A 421 9.22 14.22 -3.31
C LEU A 421 8.04 13.39 -2.83
N PHE A 422 6.85 13.95 -2.92
CA PHE A 422 5.59 13.25 -2.66
C PHE A 422 4.67 13.43 -3.85
N SER A 423 4.06 12.35 -4.31
CA SER A 423 3.09 12.37 -5.42
C SER A 423 1.94 11.43 -5.16
N VAL A 424 0.82 11.73 -5.76
CA VAL A 424 -0.30 10.81 -5.88
C VAL A 424 -0.41 10.31 -7.32
N ILE A 425 -0.64 9.03 -7.47
CA ILE A 425 -0.62 8.32 -8.77
C ILE A 425 -1.95 7.62 -8.97
N ASN A 426 -2.34 7.41 -10.24
CA ASN A 426 -3.58 6.75 -10.62
C ASN A 426 -4.83 7.41 -10.05
N GLY A 427 -4.93 8.70 -10.27
CA GLY A 427 -6.03 9.53 -9.78
C GLY A 427 -5.63 10.40 -8.60
N GLY A 428 -6.39 11.42 -8.38
CA GLY A 428 -6.11 12.45 -7.39
C GLY A 428 -5.14 13.53 -7.86
N MET A 429 -5.26 14.67 -7.24
CA MET A 429 -4.42 15.85 -7.47
C MET A 429 -4.06 16.48 -6.12
N ILE A 430 -2.78 16.69 -5.87
CA ILE A 430 -2.35 17.46 -4.69
C ILE A 430 -2.75 18.92 -4.90
N SER A 431 -3.70 19.41 -4.14
CA SER A 431 -4.19 20.80 -4.24
C SER A 431 -3.52 21.74 -3.23
N SER A 432 -3.09 21.23 -2.10
CA SER A 432 -2.31 21.99 -1.11
C SER A 432 -1.59 21.07 -0.14
N ALA A 433 -0.63 21.62 0.59
CA ALA A 433 0.12 20.88 1.58
C ALA A 433 0.41 21.72 2.83
N VAL A 434 0.50 21.04 3.98
CA VAL A 434 0.88 21.64 5.27
C VAL A 434 1.98 20.79 5.88
N LEU A 435 3.08 21.39 6.29
CA LEU A 435 4.19 20.74 6.98
C LEU A 435 4.28 21.30 8.40
N ASP A 436 4.18 20.45 9.41
CA ASP A 436 4.24 20.83 10.82
C ASP A 436 3.31 22.00 11.19
N GLY A 437 2.09 21.95 10.65
CA GLY A 437 1.07 22.99 10.86
C GLY A 437 1.28 24.27 10.05
N LYS A 438 2.29 24.33 9.17
CA LYS A 438 2.54 25.49 8.30
C LYS A 438 2.21 25.18 6.85
N ALA A 439 1.35 25.99 6.24
CA ALA A 439 1.02 25.83 4.82
C ALA A 439 2.28 26.01 3.96
N LEU A 440 2.48 25.08 3.04
CA LEU A 440 3.51 25.19 2.02
C LEU A 440 3.01 26.07 0.86
N PRO A 441 3.91 26.87 0.23
CA PRO A 441 3.51 27.69 -0.91
C PRO A 441 3.12 26.80 -2.10
N GLU A 442 2.22 27.28 -2.95
CA GLU A 442 1.82 26.57 -4.18
C GLU A 442 3.02 26.24 -5.08
N SER A 443 4.05 27.08 -5.08
CA SER A 443 5.30 26.83 -5.81
C SER A 443 6.07 25.59 -5.33
N SER A 444 5.69 25.00 -4.20
CA SER A 444 6.24 23.72 -3.74
C SER A 444 5.67 22.52 -4.52
N ILE A 445 4.55 22.72 -5.24
CA ILE A 445 3.99 21.68 -6.12
C ILE A 445 4.61 21.90 -7.50
N GLU A 446 5.58 21.08 -7.84
CA GLU A 446 6.30 21.17 -9.10
C GLU A 446 5.84 20.06 -10.06
N TYR A 447 5.66 20.46 -11.30
CA TYR A 447 5.46 19.53 -12.39
C TYR A 447 6.82 19.12 -12.98
N ILE A 448 7.29 17.96 -12.61
CA ILE A 448 8.57 17.44 -13.11
C ILE A 448 8.26 16.52 -14.30
N ALA A 449 8.82 16.84 -15.47
CA ALA A 449 8.65 15.96 -16.63
C ALA A 449 9.25 14.58 -16.30
N ALA A 450 8.41 13.54 -16.42
CA ALA A 450 8.86 12.18 -16.23
C ALA A 450 9.94 11.86 -17.27
N SER A 451 11.14 11.52 -16.81
CA SER A 451 12.16 10.98 -17.70
C SER A 451 12.02 9.46 -17.74
N ALA A 452 12.24 8.86 -18.91
CA ALA A 452 12.17 7.42 -19.11
C ALA A 452 13.14 6.63 -18.20
N ASN A 453 14.15 7.30 -17.67
CA ASN A 453 15.17 6.70 -16.81
C ASN A 453 14.98 7.01 -15.33
N GLU A 454 14.01 7.84 -15.00
CA GLU A 454 13.75 8.26 -13.63
C GLU A 454 12.32 7.87 -13.25
N LEU A 455 12.20 7.10 -12.18
CA LEU A 455 10.90 6.71 -11.62
C LEU A 455 10.29 7.88 -10.83
N ILE A 456 10.18 9.07 -11.46
CA ILE A 456 9.59 10.25 -10.84
C ILE A 456 8.27 10.55 -11.52
N PRO A 457 7.18 10.63 -10.77
CA PRO A 457 5.91 11.11 -11.29
C PRO A 457 5.99 12.54 -11.79
N SER A 458 5.11 12.91 -12.68
CA SER A 458 5.11 14.24 -13.29
C SER A 458 4.62 15.35 -12.36
N ASN A 459 3.82 15.03 -11.36
CA ASN A 459 3.26 16.01 -10.42
C ASN A 459 3.70 15.69 -9.00
N ASN A 460 4.58 16.51 -8.44
CA ASN A 460 5.20 16.25 -7.16
C ASN A 460 5.07 17.45 -6.24
N LEU A 461 4.82 17.20 -4.96
CA LEU A 461 5.16 18.13 -3.91
C LEU A 461 6.64 17.96 -3.58
N VAL A 462 7.36 19.06 -3.58
CA VAL A 462 8.79 19.12 -3.24
C VAL A 462 8.94 19.70 -1.84
N VAL A 463 9.50 18.93 -0.93
CA VAL A 463 9.85 19.38 0.43
C VAL A 463 11.38 19.49 0.51
N PRO A 464 11.94 20.72 0.51
CA PRO A 464 13.39 20.90 0.60
C PRO A 464 13.92 20.60 2.01
N ALA A 465 15.17 20.19 2.10
CA ALA A 465 15.82 19.88 3.38
C ALA A 465 15.80 21.05 4.38
N SER A 466 15.74 22.29 3.87
CA SER A 466 15.62 23.48 4.72
C SER A 466 14.29 23.59 5.48
N MET A 467 13.28 22.83 5.08
CA MET A 467 11.95 22.81 5.71
C MET A 467 11.73 21.59 6.60
N ALA A 468 12.52 20.53 6.41
CA ALA A 468 12.41 19.30 7.19
C ALA A 468 13.77 18.99 7.85
N THR A 469 13.90 19.28 9.14
CA THR A 469 15.13 19.08 9.90
C THR A 469 15.47 17.59 9.97
N ALA A 470 16.74 17.26 9.69
CA ALA A 470 17.21 15.89 9.82
C ALA A 470 17.13 15.39 11.26
N GLN A 471 16.76 14.15 11.45
CA GLN A 471 16.60 13.48 12.75
C GLN A 471 15.46 14.04 13.62
N GLU A 472 14.54 14.77 13.02
CA GLU A 472 13.31 15.22 13.66
C GLU A 472 12.11 14.61 12.94
N TRP A 473 11.06 14.30 13.69
CA TRP A 473 9.81 13.83 13.13
C TRP A 473 8.98 15.00 12.61
N HIS A 474 8.55 14.87 11.37
CA HIS A 474 7.71 15.83 10.68
C HIS A 474 6.37 15.23 10.32
N THR A 475 5.33 16.04 10.32
CA THR A 475 4.00 15.67 9.85
C THR A 475 3.66 16.47 8.60
N LEU A 476 3.52 15.77 7.49
CA LEU A 476 3.07 16.35 6.22
C LEU A 476 1.60 15.99 6.01
N GLU A 477 0.78 17.00 5.78
CA GLU A 477 -0.62 16.86 5.37
C GLU A 477 -0.74 17.27 3.91
N LEU A 478 -1.23 16.38 3.06
CA LEU A 478 -1.51 16.62 1.64
C LEU A 478 -3.02 16.66 1.45
N ASN A 479 -3.58 17.78 0.98
CA ASN A 479 -4.94 17.78 0.47
C ASN A 479 -4.92 17.30 -0.97
N VAL A 480 -5.71 16.28 -1.24
CA VAL A 480 -5.78 15.59 -2.53
C VAL A 480 -7.22 15.60 -3.02
N ASP A 481 -7.44 16.24 -4.15
CA ASP A 481 -8.74 16.29 -4.79
C ASP A 481 -8.92 15.06 -5.69
N ASN A 482 -10.14 14.52 -5.75
CA ASN A 482 -10.54 13.45 -6.65
C ASN A 482 -9.73 12.13 -6.53
N ALA A 483 -9.31 11.76 -5.36
CA ALA A 483 -8.72 10.45 -5.12
C ALA A 483 -9.75 9.33 -5.37
N SER A 484 -9.30 8.17 -5.81
CA SER A 484 -10.12 6.99 -6.10
C SER A 484 -9.54 5.72 -5.48
N ASN A 485 -10.18 4.59 -5.71
CA ASN A 485 -9.69 3.29 -5.24
C ASN A 485 -8.44 2.76 -5.98
N SER A 486 -7.95 3.49 -6.98
CA SER A 486 -6.66 3.23 -7.64
C SER A 486 -5.56 4.20 -7.22
N THR A 487 -5.92 5.25 -6.51
CA THR A 487 -4.95 6.26 -6.04
C THR A 487 -4.01 5.66 -5.01
N TYR A 488 -2.72 5.94 -5.14
CA TYR A 488 -1.71 5.59 -4.15
C TYR A 488 -0.71 6.72 -3.97
N LEU A 489 -0.07 6.74 -2.81
CA LEU A 489 1.01 7.67 -2.51
C LEU A 489 2.35 7.11 -3.00
N TRP A 490 3.09 7.94 -3.69
CA TRP A 490 4.48 7.71 -4.07
C TRP A 490 5.36 8.75 -3.40
N PHE A 491 6.47 8.36 -2.82
CA PHE A 491 7.43 9.30 -2.25
C PHE A 491 8.87 8.78 -2.32
N ALA A 492 9.81 9.73 -2.41
CA ALA A 492 11.23 9.45 -2.59
C ALA A 492 12.11 10.62 -2.15
N GLY A 493 13.38 10.33 -1.89
CA GLY A 493 14.42 11.35 -1.92
C GLY A 493 14.72 11.75 -3.35
N LYS A 494 14.87 13.04 -3.64
CA LYS A 494 15.29 13.54 -4.95
C LYS A 494 16.79 13.58 -5.02
N ALA A 495 17.40 12.59 -5.67
CA ALA A 495 18.84 12.59 -5.87
C ALA A 495 19.24 13.66 -6.90
N THR A 496 19.74 14.79 -6.43
CA THR A 496 20.27 15.85 -7.30
C THR A 496 21.79 15.79 -7.43
N SER A 497 22.47 15.14 -6.49
CA SER A 497 23.93 14.98 -6.45
C SER A 497 24.30 13.88 -5.45
N SER A 498 25.60 13.71 -5.19
CA SER A 498 26.05 12.88 -4.09
C SER A 498 25.63 13.47 -2.74
N GLY A 499 24.75 12.81 -2.03
CA GLY A 499 24.25 13.26 -0.74
C GLY A 499 23.57 12.15 0.04
N ASN A 500 23.13 12.44 1.25
CA ASN A 500 22.32 11.54 2.03
C ASN A 500 20.84 11.80 1.68
N HIS A 501 20.17 10.79 1.17
CA HIS A 501 18.78 10.84 0.70
C HIS A 501 17.86 9.96 1.53
N GLY A 502 18.35 9.42 2.66
CA GLY A 502 17.59 8.51 3.50
C GLY A 502 16.53 9.22 4.33
N PHE A 503 15.45 8.52 4.60
CA PHE A 503 14.39 8.98 5.49
C PHE A 503 13.65 7.78 6.10
N PHE A 504 12.93 8.04 7.17
CA PHE A 504 12.04 7.10 7.84
C PHE A 504 10.60 7.52 7.64
N VAL A 505 9.70 6.57 7.65
CA VAL A 505 8.25 6.79 7.64
C VAL A 505 7.65 6.01 8.80
N ASP A 506 6.90 6.70 9.64
CA ASP A 506 6.24 6.11 10.81
C ASP A 506 4.81 5.71 10.48
N SER A 507 4.08 6.60 9.84
CA SER A 507 2.68 6.34 9.52
C SER A 507 2.21 7.07 8.27
N ILE A 508 1.23 6.48 7.62
CA ILE A 508 0.47 7.09 6.52
C ILE A 508 -1.00 6.89 6.81
N GLU A 509 -1.76 7.98 6.72
CA GLU A 509 -3.20 7.98 6.97
C GLU A 509 -3.92 8.71 5.85
N VAL A 510 -5.03 8.14 5.37
CA VAL A 510 -5.90 8.76 4.36
C VAL A 510 -7.25 9.06 5.01
N ILE A 511 -7.54 10.34 5.16
CA ILE A 511 -8.72 10.86 5.83
C ILE A 511 -9.71 11.34 4.77
N ASP A 512 -10.95 10.92 4.87
CA ASP A 512 -12.04 11.33 4.00
C ASP A 512 -12.43 12.78 4.25
N LEU A 513 -12.47 13.59 3.20
CA LEU A 513 -12.99 14.96 3.21
C LEU A 513 -14.33 15.07 2.46
N GLY A 514 -14.83 13.96 1.95
CA GLY A 514 -16.13 13.85 1.28
C GLY A 514 -16.06 13.57 -0.21
N GLU A 515 -17.17 13.12 -0.75
CA GLU A 515 -17.32 12.82 -2.17
C GLU A 515 -17.11 14.06 -3.04
N SER A 516 -16.18 13.98 -4.00
CA SER A 516 -15.82 15.09 -4.89
C SER A 516 -16.64 15.12 -6.18
N MET A 517 -17.13 13.98 -6.64
CA MET A 517 -17.92 13.85 -7.88
C MET A 517 -19.41 13.62 -7.62
N LYS A 518 -19.98 14.45 -6.71
CA LYS A 518 -21.41 14.41 -6.45
C LYS A 518 -22.19 14.84 -7.68
N LYS A 519 -23.03 13.94 -8.18
CA LYS A 519 -23.83 14.17 -9.38
C LYS A 519 -24.72 15.41 -9.26
N ALA A 520 -24.68 16.28 -10.28
CA ALA A 520 -25.57 17.40 -10.46
C ALA A 520 -26.80 17.02 -11.32
N THR A 521 -27.50 18.00 -11.91
CA THR A 521 -28.73 17.75 -12.68
C THR A 521 -28.52 17.04 -14.01
N LEU A 522 -27.33 17.17 -14.61
CA LEU A 522 -26.93 16.47 -15.82
C LEU A 522 -25.50 15.97 -15.72
N ARG A 523 -25.28 14.67 -15.83
CA ARG A 523 -23.96 14.04 -15.93
C ARG A 523 -23.68 13.57 -17.34
N VAL A 524 -22.60 14.06 -17.94
CA VAL A 524 -22.14 13.68 -19.27
C VAL A 524 -20.84 12.91 -19.15
N LEU A 525 -20.77 11.75 -19.81
CA LEU A 525 -19.59 10.92 -19.92
C LEU A 525 -19.13 10.87 -21.38
N TYR A 526 -17.85 11.05 -21.61
CA TYR A 526 -17.18 10.77 -22.86
C TYR A 526 -16.09 9.72 -22.67
N TRP A 527 -15.96 8.78 -23.60
CA TRP A 527 -14.88 7.81 -23.60
C TRP A 527 -14.60 7.22 -24.98
N ASN A 528 -13.33 7.22 -25.43
CA ASN A 528 -12.88 6.35 -26.50
C ASN A 528 -12.67 4.94 -25.89
N ILE A 529 -13.52 4.00 -26.33
CA ILE A 529 -13.63 2.65 -25.74
C ILE A 529 -12.83 1.59 -26.48
N GLN A 530 -11.91 1.99 -27.32
CA GLN A 530 -11.04 1.14 -28.12
C GLN A 530 -11.77 -0.06 -28.77
N ASN A 531 -12.07 0.03 -30.06
CA ASN A 531 -12.73 -1.05 -30.81
C ASN A 531 -13.99 -1.61 -30.13
N GLY A 532 -14.91 -0.75 -29.68
CA GLY A 532 -16.19 -1.14 -29.12
C GLY A 532 -16.06 -1.89 -27.78
N MET A 533 -15.19 -1.41 -26.90
CA MET A 533 -14.87 -2.07 -25.63
C MET A 533 -14.44 -3.53 -25.86
N TRP A 534 -13.53 -3.71 -26.78
CA TRP A 534 -13.04 -5.01 -27.22
C TRP A 534 -12.59 -5.89 -26.04
N ALA A 535 -11.94 -5.31 -25.04
CA ALA A 535 -11.42 -6.05 -23.89
C ALA A 535 -12.49 -6.70 -23.01
N ASP A 536 -13.75 -6.23 -23.07
CA ASP A 536 -14.85 -6.76 -22.23
C ASP A 536 -15.92 -7.53 -23.06
N GLN A 537 -15.71 -7.68 -24.37
CA GLN A 537 -16.64 -8.44 -25.23
C GLN A 537 -16.90 -9.86 -24.76
N PRO A 538 -15.92 -10.70 -24.41
CA PRO A 538 -16.17 -12.07 -23.99
C PRO A 538 -16.90 -12.19 -22.65
N ASN A 539 -16.90 -11.12 -21.89
CA ASN A 539 -17.65 -11.01 -20.64
C ASN A 539 -19.03 -10.37 -20.87
N GLU A 540 -19.49 -10.34 -22.11
CA GLU A 540 -20.76 -9.70 -22.51
C GLU A 540 -20.88 -8.27 -22.00
N TYR A 541 -19.77 -7.55 -21.92
CA TYR A 541 -19.65 -6.18 -21.41
C TYR A 541 -20.05 -5.99 -19.95
N LYS A 542 -19.98 -7.03 -19.15
CA LYS A 542 -20.46 -6.99 -17.76
C LYS A 542 -19.73 -5.94 -16.93
N ASN A 543 -18.40 -5.91 -16.98
CA ASN A 543 -17.62 -4.94 -16.20
C ASN A 543 -17.85 -3.50 -16.69
N PHE A 544 -17.92 -3.31 -18.00
CA PHE A 544 -18.25 -2.04 -18.62
C PHE A 544 -19.63 -1.53 -18.17
N ILE A 545 -20.66 -2.39 -18.23
CA ILE A 545 -22.02 -2.07 -17.82
C ILE A 545 -22.06 -1.70 -16.31
N GLU A 546 -21.41 -2.47 -15.46
CA GLU A 546 -21.35 -2.23 -14.02
C GLU A 546 -20.62 -0.91 -13.71
N TRP A 547 -19.54 -0.62 -14.45
CA TRP A 547 -18.81 0.62 -14.30
C TRP A 547 -19.65 1.84 -14.74
N VAL A 548 -20.33 1.77 -15.88
CA VAL A 548 -21.22 2.85 -16.34
C VAL A 548 -22.35 3.09 -15.34
N LYS A 549 -22.97 2.01 -14.82
CA LYS A 549 -23.99 2.12 -13.75
C LYS A 549 -23.47 2.78 -12.48
N LYS A 550 -22.23 2.49 -12.09
CA LYS A 550 -21.61 3.09 -10.90
C LYS A 550 -21.58 4.62 -10.97
N TYR A 551 -21.26 5.15 -12.14
CA TYR A 551 -21.20 6.60 -12.35
C TYR A 551 -22.54 7.21 -12.72
N ASP A 552 -23.51 6.41 -13.15
CA ASP A 552 -24.89 6.80 -13.49
C ASP A 552 -24.96 8.04 -14.41
N PRO A 553 -24.24 8.06 -15.56
CA PRO A 553 -24.32 9.20 -16.47
C PRO A 553 -25.73 9.33 -17.06
N ASP A 554 -26.09 10.53 -17.48
CA ASP A 554 -27.36 10.81 -18.14
C ASP A 554 -27.22 10.81 -19.65
N VAL A 555 -26.04 11.18 -20.14
CA VAL A 555 -25.63 11.12 -21.54
C VAL A 555 -24.23 10.54 -21.63
N CYS A 556 -24.01 9.60 -22.53
CA CYS A 556 -22.68 9.08 -22.85
C CYS A 556 -22.37 9.29 -24.31
N VAL A 557 -21.14 9.69 -24.59
CA VAL A 557 -20.59 9.74 -25.95
C VAL A 557 -19.42 8.76 -26.00
N TRP A 558 -19.53 7.80 -26.89
CA TRP A 558 -18.57 6.73 -27.11
C TRP A 558 -17.83 6.97 -28.42
N CYS A 559 -16.51 6.93 -28.36
CA CYS A 559 -15.67 6.96 -29.55
C CYS A 559 -15.12 5.55 -29.81
N GLU A 560 -14.86 5.20 -31.05
CA GLU A 560 -14.55 3.83 -31.49
C GLU A 560 -15.64 2.82 -31.09
N ALA A 561 -16.89 3.20 -31.31
CA ALA A 561 -18.06 2.48 -30.82
C ALA A 561 -18.42 1.22 -31.64
N ALA A 562 -17.52 0.69 -32.44
CA ALA A 562 -17.69 -0.57 -33.17
C ALA A 562 -16.46 -1.45 -33.01
N SER A 563 -16.70 -2.74 -32.80
CA SER A 563 -15.61 -3.72 -32.82
C SER A 563 -15.36 -4.21 -34.22
N ILE A 564 -14.12 -4.11 -34.67
CA ILE A 564 -13.71 -4.63 -35.97
C ILE A 564 -13.10 -6.02 -35.89
N TYR A 565 -12.94 -6.55 -34.71
CA TYR A 565 -12.33 -7.85 -34.46
C TYR A 565 -13.32 -8.84 -33.83
N THR A 566 -13.10 -10.13 -34.03
CA THR A 566 -13.86 -11.18 -33.38
C THR A 566 -13.12 -11.69 -32.16
N ASP A 567 -13.82 -11.83 -31.06
CA ASP A 567 -13.44 -12.60 -29.86
C ASP A 567 -11.94 -12.57 -29.47
N TYR A 568 -11.35 -11.37 -29.28
CA TYR A 568 -9.93 -11.18 -28.96
C TYR A 568 -8.92 -11.71 -29.98
N THR A 569 -9.37 -12.12 -31.13
CA THR A 569 -8.46 -12.47 -32.22
C THR A 569 -8.17 -11.23 -33.05
N ASN A 570 -7.05 -11.24 -33.77
CA ASN A 570 -6.79 -10.22 -34.80
C ASN A 570 -7.58 -10.50 -36.10
N GLU A 571 -8.54 -11.41 -36.07
CA GLU A 571 -9.42 -11.69 -37.20
C GLU A 571 -10.49 -10.63 -37.29
N LYS A 572 -10.59 -9.99 -38.44
CA LYS A 572 -11.59 -8.97 -38.66
C LYS A 572 -12.98 -9.60 -38.82
N ALA A 573 -13.92 -9.10 -38.03
CA ALA A 573 -15.31 -9.44 -38.21
C ALA A 573 -15.81 -8.90 -39.56
N ALA A 574 -16.72 -9.63 -40.25
CA ALA A 574 -17.50 -9.07 -41.35
C ALA A 574 -18.30 -7.86 -40.84
N ASP A 575 -18.53 -6.88 -41.74
CA ASP A 575 -19.18 -5.61 -41.33
C ASP A 575 -20.55 -5.82 -40.68
N GLU A 576 -21.30 -6.80 -41.13
CA GLU A 576 -22.61 -7.18 -40.59
C GLU A 576 -22.54 -7.84 -39.22
N ASN A 577 -21.39 -8.38 -38.86
CA ASN A 577 -21.18 -9.11 -37.60
C ASN A 577 -20.48 -8.25 -36.53
N ARG A 578 -20.18 -7.00 -36.80
CA ARG A 578 -19.65 -6.08 -35.81
C ARG A 578 -20.74 -5.80 -34.78
N TYR A 579 -20.43 -6.12 -33.52
CA TYR A 579 -21.41 -5.99 -32.44
C TYR A 579 -22.00 -4.58 -32.34
N LEU A 580 -21.15 -3.59 -32.40
CA LEU A 580 -21.51 -2.18 -32.42
C LEU A 580 -21.23 -1.61 -33.81
N PRO A 581 -22.00 -0.64 -34.31
CA PRO A 581 -23.04 0.16 -33.64
C PRO A 581 -24.42 -0.51 -33.53
N ASN A 582 -24.68 -1.61 -34.21
CA ASN A 582 -26.02 -2.20 -34.27
C ASN A 582 -26.56 -2.68 -32.91
N GLY A 583 -25.70 -3.10 -32.01
CA GLY A 583 -26.06 -3.56 -30.66
C GLY A 583 -26.24 -2.47 -29.61
N TRP A 584 -25.96 -1.20 -29.95
CA TRP A 584 -25.97 -0.11 -28.94
C TRP A 584 -27.33 0.10 -28.27
N PRO A 585 -28.48 0.07 -28.95
CA PRO A 585 -29.76 0.25 -28.27
C PRO A 585 -30.02 -0.78 -27.17
N GLU A 586 -29.59 -2.02 -27.37
CA GLU A 586 -29.75 -3.08 -26.37
C GLU A 586 -28.70 -3.00 -25.26
N LEU A 587 -27.48 -2.65 -25.58
CA LEU A 587 -26.42 -2.46 -24.61
C LEU A 587 -26.73 -1.26 -23.69
N ALA A 588 -27.16 -0.14 -24.26
CA ALA A 588 -27.53 1.07 -23.56
C ALA A 588 -28.61 0.83 -22.50
N LYS A 589 -29.64 0.04 -22.83
CA LYS A 589 -30.69 -0.34 -21.86
C LYS A 589 -30.14 -1.08 -20.65
N LYS A 590 -29.08 -1.87 -20.82
CA LYS A 590 -28.48 -2.62 -19.71
C LYS A 590 -27.89 -1.72 -18.62
N TYR A 591 -27.49 -0.49 -18.95
CA TYR A 591 -27.03 0.52 -17.98
C TYR A 591 -27.98 1.72 -17.79
N GLY A 592 -29.21 1.62 -18.30
CA GLY A 592 -30.29 2.56 -17.99
C GLY A 592 -30.55 3.66 -19.03
N HIS A 593 -29.95 3.59 -20.21
CA HIS A 593 -30.23 4.53 -21.31
C HIS A 593 -31.26 3.98 -22.27
N ASN A 594 -32.28 4.77 -22.52
CA ASN A 594 -33.42 4.39 -23.43
C ASN A 594 -33.21 4.81 -24.86
N TYR A 595 -32.26 5.71 -25.12
CA TYR A 595 -32.02 6.27 -26.45
C TYR A 595 -30.54 6.02 -26.81
N ALA A 596 -30.34 5.69 -28.08
CA ALA A 596 -29.04 5.51 -28.68
C ALA A 596 -29.08 6.02 -30.12
N ALA A 597 -28.04 6.69 -30.57
CA ALA A 597 -27.94 7.22 -31.92
C ALA A 597 -26.49 7.18 -32.42
N LEU A 598 -26.33 6.60 -33.61
CA LEU A 598 -25.04 6.57 -34.28
C LEU A 598 -24.67 7.98 -34.77
N GLY A 599 -23.45 8.41 -34.44
CA GLY A 599 -22.85 9.67 -34.90
C GLY A 599 -22.38 9.65 -36.33
N GLY A 600 -21.33 10.36 -36.62
CA GLY A 600 -20.67 10.28 -37.93
C GLY A 600 -20.09 8.88 -38.09
N HIS A 601 -20.30 8.29 -39.25
CA HIS A 601 -19.86 6.93 -39.51
C HIS A 601 -19.44 6.81 -40.99
N ARG A 602 -18.14 6.78 -41.19
CA ARG A 602 -17.59 6.53 -42.52
C ARG A 602 -16.83 5.20 -42.58
N ASP A 603 -16.23 4.81 -41.48
CA ASP A 603 -15.41 3.62 -41.37
C ASP A 603 -15.71 2.81 -40.08
N ASN A 604 -14.72 2.07 -39.60
CA ASN A 604 -14.82 1.15 -38.48
C ASN A 604 -14.78 1.81 -37.11
N TYR A 605 -14.65 3.12 -37.01
CA TYR A 605 -14.45 3.88 -35.78
C TYR A 605 -15.51 4.94 -35.53
N PRO A 606 -16.82 4.54 -35.54
CA PRO A 606 -17.93 5.49 -35.40
C PRO A 606 -17.96 6.07 -33.98
N GLN A 607 -18.67 7.17 -33.82
CA GLN A 607 -19.12 7.66 -32.55
C GLN A 607 -20.56 7.20 -32.31
N GLU A 608 -20.89 6.93 -31.05
CA GLU A 608 -22.25 6.64 -30.62
C GLU A 608 -22.60 7.54 -29.43
N ILE A 609 -23.83 8.03 -29.40
CA ILE A 609 -24.37 8.72 -28.22
C ILE A 609 -25.52 7.90 -27.64
N THR A 610 -25.48 7.72 -26.31
CA THR A 610 -26.60 7.09 -25.60
C THR A 610 -27.09 8.00 -24.51
N SER A 611 -28.39 7.96 -24.16
CA SER A 611 -28.97 8.89 -23.22
C SER A 611 -30.21 8.32 -22.53
N LYS A 612 -30.44 8.81 -21.29
CA LYS A 612 -31.74 8.66 -20.62
C LYS A 612 -32.83 9.51 -21.28
N TYR A 613 -32.45 10.55 -22.01
CA TYR A 613 -33.30 11.54 -22.62
C TYR A 613 -33.39 11.36 -24.16
N PRO A 614 -34.46 11.87 -24.81
CA PRO A 614 -34.60 11.78 -26.27
C PRO A 614 -33.42 12.41 -27.02
N ILE A 615 -32.98 11.72 -28.06
CA ILE A 615 -31.90 12.16 -28.96
C ILE A 615 -32.50 12.43 -30.35
N THR A 616 -32.11 13.55 -30.96
CA THR A 616 -32.41 13.87 -32.38
C THR A 616 -31.09 14.09 -33.10
N THR A 617 -30.80 13.31 -34.11
CA THR A 617 -29.67 13.55 -35.01
C THR A 617 -29.98 14.72 -35.90
N ILE A 618 -29.28 15.80 -35.79
CA ILE A 618 -29.45 17.03 -36.59
C ILE A 618 -28.61 16.96 -37.86
N LEU A 619 -27.33 16.56 -37.74
CA LEU A 619 -26.39 16.53 -38.85
C LEU A 619 -25.42 15.37 -38.69
N LYS A 620 -25.08 14.71 -39.80
CA LYS A 620 -23.94 13.80 -39.90
C LYS A 620 -22.97 14.32 -40.94
N ILE A 621 -21.70 14.37 -40.59
CA ILE A 621 -20.62 14.85 -41.45
C ILE A 621 -19.69 13.67 -41.70
N THR A 622 -19.69 13.15 -42.93
CA THR A 622 -18.85 12.03 -43.38
C THR A 622 -17.92 12.41 -44.53
N ASP A 623 -18.32 13.45 -45.30
CA ASP A 623 -17.58 13.96 -46.45
C ASP A 623 -17.40 15.47 -46.32
N SER A 624 -16.47 16.02 -47.05
CA SER A 624 -16.30 17.47 -47.20
C SER A 624 -16.61 17.91 -48.61
N ASP A 625 -16.62 19.21 -48.83
CA ASP A 625 -16.75 19.86 -50.13
C ASP A 625 -15.45 19.76 -50.97
N GLN A 626 -14.35 19.23 -50.38
CA GLN A 626 -13.10 19.01 -51.09
C GLN A 626 -12.98 17.58 -51.59
N GLU A 627 -12.91 17.43 -52.93
CA GLU A 627 -12.75 16.11 -53.52
C GLU A 627 -11.53 15.35 -52.94
N GLY A 628 -11.74 14.10 -52.53
CA GLY A 628 -10.71 13.24 -51.99
C GLY A 628 -10.33 13.53 -50.52
N LYS A 629 -10.98 14.47 -49.85
CA LYS A 629 -10.76 14.80 -48.45
C LYS A 629 -12.02 14.59 -47.60
N PRO A 630 -12.39 13.37 -47.27
CA PRO A 630 -13.51 13.11 -46.38
C PRO A 630 -13.18 13.51 -44.92
N ILE A 631 -14.18 13.49 -44.07
CA ILE A 631 -13.99 13.49 -42.61
C ILE A 631 -13.79 12.04 -42.19
N SER A 632 -12.57 11.68 -41.82
CA SER A 632 -12.05 10.28 -41.79
C SER A 632 -12.95 9.31 -41.07
N HIS A 633 -13.27 9.61 -39.79
CA HIS A 633 -14.16 8.79 -38.97
C HIS A 633 -15.55 9.40 -38.81
N GLY A 634 -15.77 10.61 -39.37
CA GLY A 634 -17.00 11.34 -39.28
C GLY A 634 -17.17 12.16 -37.99
N ALA A 635 -18.20 13.02 -38.08
CA ALA A 635 -18.68 13.79 -36.93
C ALA A 635 -20.22 13.92 -37.01
N ALA A 636 -20.88 14.39 -35.96
CA ALA A 636 -22.31 14.62 -35.96
C ALA A 636 -22.73 15.72 -34.99
N ILE A 637 -23.87 16.34 -35.26
CA ILE A 637 -24.65 17.09 -34.28
C ILE A 637 -25.77 16.18 -33.77
N GLN A 638 -25.74 15.87 -32.49
CA GLN A 638 -26.77 15.12 -31.79
C GLN A 638 -27.43 16.07 -30.76
N GLN A 639 -28.71 16.35 -30.90
CA GLN A 639 -29.42 17.17 -29.92
C GLN A 639 -30.11 16.29 -28.90
N VAL A 640 -29.82 16.53 -27.62
CA VAL A 640 -30.47 15.83 -26.49
C VAL A 640 -31.47 16.77 -25.82
N ASP A 641 -32.70 16.30 -25.63
CA ASP A 641 -33.77 17.07 -24.98
C ASP A 641 -33.82 16.66 -23.46
N VAL A 642 -33.18 17.45 -22.66
CA VAL A 642 -33.12 17.23 -21.20
C VAL A 642 -34.29 17.96 -20.55
N ASN A 643 -35.43 17.28 -20.46
CA ASN A 643 -36.65 17.82 -19.85
C ASN A 643 -37.11 19.17 -20.49
N GLY A 644 -37.03 19.28 -21.79
CA GLY A 644 -37.41 20.49 -22.51
C GLY A 644 -36.23 21.43 -22.82
N LYS A 645 -35.06 21.20 -22.24
CA LYS A 645 -33.84 21.93 -22.54
C LYS A 645 -33.02 21.19 -23.59
N LYS A 646 -32.85 21.77 -24.74
CA LYS A 646 -32.11 21.20 -25.85
C LYS A 646 -30.63 21.56 -25.77
N ILE A 647 -29.77 20.55 -25.78
CA ILE A 647 -28.32 20.68 -25.75
C ILE A 647 -27.76 19.99 -27.00
N ASN A 648 -26.91 20.68 -27.72
CA ASN A 648 -26.27 20.14 -28.92
C ASN A 648 -24.94 19.51 -28.57
N PHE A 649 -24.77 18.25 -28.93
CA PHE A 649 -23.54 17.49 -28.78
C PHE A 649 -22.89 17.36 -30.17
N VAL A 650 -21.69 17.91 -30.32
CA VAL A 650 -20.82 17.62 -31.45
C VAL A 650 -19.93 16.44 -31.07
N THR A 651 -20.19 15.30 -31.68
CA THR A 651 -19.39 14.09 -31.49
C THR A 651 -18.45 13.91 -32.67
N LEU A 652 -17.19 13.61 -32.40
CA LEU A 652 -16.17 13.50 -33.45
C LEU A 652 -15.06 12.53 -33.11
N HIS A 653 -14.33 12.11 -34.16
CA HIS A 653 -13.07 11.41 -34.07
C HIS A 653 -12.23 11.80 -35.28
N THR A 654 -11.08 12.42 -35.11
CA THR A 654 -10.24 12.89 -36.18
C THR A 654 -9.21 11.84 -36.61
N TRP A 655 -8.55 12.06 -37.74
CA TRP A 655 -7.57 11.14 -38.30
C TRP A 655 -6.44 10.78 -37.32
N PRO A 656 -6.22 9.48 -37.02
CA PRO A 656 -5.28 9.11 -35.94
C PRO A 656 -3.81 9.00 -36.39
N GLN A 657 -3.56 8.93 -37.71
CA GLN A 657 -2.23 8.60 -38.20
C GLN A 657 -1.34 9.83 -38.40
N ALA A 658 -0.03 9.64 -38.27
CA ALA A 658 0.95 10.68 -38.53
C ALA A 658 1.10 11.03 -40.03
N TYR A 659 0.64 10.18 -40.94
CA TYR A 659 0.57 10.43 -42.39
C TYR A 659 -0.83 10.86 -42.81
N GLY A 660 -0.95 11.54 -43.95
CA GLY A 660 -2.22 12.03 -44.46
C GLY A 660 -3.20 10.93 -44.87
N TYR A 661 -4.50 11.27 -44.87
CA TYR A 661 -5.53 10.34 -45.25
C TYR A 661 -5.36 9.88 -46.72
N GLY A 662 -5.60 8.61 -47.01
CA GLY A 662 -5.49 8.02 -48.35
C GLY A 662 -4.07 7.84 -48.87
N VAL A 663 -3.04 8.19 -48.10
CA VAL A 663 -1.63 8.07 -48.54
C VAL A 663 -1.24 6.61 -48.71
N ALA A 664 -0.73 6.27 -49.89
CA ALA A 664 -0.23 4.92 -50.19
C ALA A 664 0.91 4.49 -49.26
N THR A 665 0.99 3.21 -48.98
CA THR A 665 1.98 2.68 -48.02
C THR A 665 3.42 3.09 -48.38
N ALA A 666 3.77 3.13 -49.66
CA ALA A 666 5.12 3.51 -50.11
C ALA A 666 5.47 4.98 -49.80
N ASP A 667 4.47 5.85 -49.66
CA ASP A 667 4.67 7.30 -49.48
C ASP A 667 4.47 7.75 -48.03
N ARG A 668 4.10 6.85 -47.14
CA ARG A 668 3.78 7.19 -45.73
C ARG A 668 4.91 7.84 -44.96
N ASP A 669 6.15 7.42 -45.17
CA ASP A 669 7.27 8.01 -44.47
C ASP A 669 7.56 9.45 -44.92
N ALA A 670 7.42 9.74 -46.20
CA ALA A 670 7.47 11.11 -46.72
C ALA A 670 6.31 11.96 -46.18
N SER A 671 5.14 11.39 -46.12
CA SER A 671 3.94 12.06 -45.60
C SER A 671 4.08 12.39 -44.08
N LYS A 672 4.61 11.47 -43.32
CA LYS A 672 4.94 11.71 -41.89
C LYS A 672 5.97 12.83 -41.72
N ALA A 673 7.05 12.79 -42.51
CA ALA A 673 8.08 13.84 -42.49
C ALA A 673 7.53 15.24 -42.82
N ASN A 674 6.48 15.29 -43.64
CA ASN A 674 5.76 16.50 -44.02
C ASN A 674 4.62 16.88 -43.06
N HIS A 675 4.42 16.12 -41.99
CA HIS A 675 3.34 16.32 -40.99
C HIS A 675 1.93 16.35 -41.62
N GLU A 676 1.70 15.53 -42.63
CA GLU A 676 0.42 15.55 -43.36
C GLU A 676 -0.76 15.03 -42.51
N GLY A 677 -0.51 14.15 -41.53
CA GLY A 677 -1.52 13.73 -40.59
C GLY A 677 -2.03 14.89 -39.71
N ASP A 678 -1.12 15.70 -39.18
CA ASP A 678 -1.45 16.89 -38.38
C ASP A 678 -2.25 17.92 -39.21
N LYS A 679 -1.83 18.17 -40.47
CA LYS A 679 -2.52 19.09 -41.40
C LYS A 679 -3.90 18.55 -41.81
N TYR A 680 -4.04 17.23 -41.87
CA TYR A 680 -5.33 16.62 -42.18
C TYR A 680 -6.30 16.80 -41.01
N ARG A 681 -5.89 16.62 -39.77
CA ARG A 681 -6.69 16.91 -38.57
C ARG A 681 -7.09 18.38 -38.48
N GLU A 682 -6.19 19.30 -38.82
CA GLU A 682 -6.50 20.72 -38.89
C GLU A 682 -7.64 20.98 -39.92
N PHE A 683 -7.54 20.38 -41.11
CA PHE A 683 -8.56 20.47 -42.14
C PHE A 683 -9.91 19.91 -41.63
N GLU A 684 -9.91 18.70 -41.07
CA GLU A 684 -11.13 18.09 -40.52
C GLU A 684 -11.78 18.99 -39.46
N MET A 685 -10.99 19.48 -38.52
CA MET A 685 -11.51 20.31 -37.45
C MET A 685 -12.08 21.63 -37.97
N LYS A 686 -11.41 22.25 -38.92
CA LYS A 686 -11.94 23.47 -39.53
C LYS A 686 -13.31 23.21 -40.20
N TYR A 687 -13.40 22.12 -40.96
CA TYR A 687 -14.64 21.75 -41.61
C TYR A 687 -15.75 21.46 -40.59
N ILE A 688 -15.44 20.71 -39.54
CA ILE A 688 -16.41 20.39 -38.47
C ILE A 688 -16.89 21.67 -37.79
N VAL A 689 -15.99 22.53 -37.36
CA VAL A 689 -16.34 23.80 -36.67
C VAL A 689 -17.21 24.70 -37.57
N ASP A 690 -16.84 24.85 -38.84
CA ASP A 690 -17.60 25.70 -39.81
C ASP A 690 -19.02 25.18 -40.08
N HIS A 691 -19.22 23.84 -39.97
CA HIS A 691 -20.53 23.22 -40.25
C HIS A 691 -21.29 22.81 -38.95
N THR A 692 -20.76 23.14 -37.77
CA THR A 692 -21.44 22.89 -36.50
C THR A 692 -21.60 24.20 -35.71
N VAL A 693 -20.69 24.46 -34.73
CA VAL A 693 -20.81 25.56 -33.77
C VAL A 693 -20.76 26.96 -34.43
N ASN A 694 -20.14 27.09 -35.58
CA ASN A 694 -20.05 28.34 -36.33
C ASN A 694 -21.02 28.44 -37.52
N ALA A 695 -21.77 27.39 -37.78
CA ALA A 695 -22.70 27.39 -38.93
C ALA A 695 -23.81 28.40 -38.68
N PRO A 696 -24.13 29.27 -39.70
CA PRO A 696 -25.10 30.34 -39.51
C PRO A 696 -26.50 29.85 -39.12
N GLU A 697 -26.88 28.66 -39.57
CA GLU A 697 -28.18 28.03 -39.27
C GLU A 697 -28.37 27.67 -37.80
N TYR A 698 -27.30 27.66 -37.03
CA TYR A 698 -27.33 27.37 -35.59
C TYR A 698 -26.93 28.58 -34.72
N SER A 699 -26.86 29.75 -35.28
CA SER A 699 -26.41 30.97 -34.60
C SER A 699 -27.27 31.40 -33.40
N ASP A 700 -28.51 30.93 -33.34
CA ASP A 700 -29.44 31.16 -32.24
C ASP A 700 -29.29 30.13 -31.08
N GLN A 701 -28.44 29.12 -31.25
CA GLN A 701 -28.27 28.06 -30.28
C GLN A 701 -27.05 28.33 -29.34
N ALA A 702 -27.32 28.38 -28.07
CA ALA A 702 -26.30 28.76 -27.09
C ALA A 702 -25.64 27.57 -26.38
N ASP A 703 -26.34 26.45 -26.26
CA ASP A 703 -25.92 25.31 -25.41
C ASP A 703 -25.26 24.21 -26.27
N TRP A 704 -23.91 24.26 -26.30
CA TRP A 704 -23.11 23.33 -27.09
C TRP A 704 -22.08 22.60 -26.20
N LEU A 705 -21.93 21.31 -26.47
CA LEU A 705 -20.82 20.46 -25.97
C LEU A 705 -20.17 19.80 -27.20
N MET A 706 -18.85 19.91 -27.31
CA MET A 706 -18.08 19.23 -28.36
C MET A 706 -17.10 18.28 -27.70
N MET A 707 -17.11 17.03 -28.11
CA MET A 707 -16.25 16.01 -27.50
C MET A 707 -15.85 14.91 -28.47
N GLY A 708 -14.68 14.33 -28.23
CA GLY A 708 -14.13 13.31 -29.12
C GLY A 708 -12.67 13.01 -28.82
N ASP A 709 -12.13 12.10 -29.59
CA ASP A 709 -10.69 11.89 -29.76
C ASP A 709 -10.23 12.79 -30.92
N PHE A 710 -9.49 13.83 -30.55
CA PHE A 710 -8.98 14.81 -31.52
C PHE A 710 -7.61 14.40 -32.07
N ASN A 711 -7.00 13.36 -31.55
CA ASN A 711 -5.66 12.89 -31.95
C ASN A 711 -4.61 14.02 -32.04
N SER A 712 -4.79 15.08 -31.25
CA SER A 712 -4.02 16.32 -31.29
C SER A 712 -3.84 16.87 -29.88
N ARG A 713 -2.70 17.51 -29.64
CA ARG A 713 -2.38 18.16 -28.36
C ARG A 713 -2.89 19.61 -28.35
N SER A 714 -3.22 20.11 -27.18
CA SER A 714 -3.65 21.50 -27.00
C SER A 714 -2.52 22.37 -26.47
N MET A 715 -2.47 23.63 -26.93
CA MET A 715 -1.55 24.65 -26.43
C MET A 715 -1.78 25.00 -24.96
N VAL A 716 -2.94 24.69 -24.39
CA VAL A 716 -3.17 24.87 -22.94
C VAL A 716 -2.29 23.97 -22.09
N ASP A 717 -1.79 22.88 -22.65
CA ASP A 717 -0.89 21.91 -22.01
C ASP A 717 0.60 22.13 -22.37
N GLU A 718 0.93 23.20 -23.09
CA GLU A 718 2.30 23.46 -23.54
C GLU A 718 3.27 23.63 -22.36
N TRP A 719 2.79 24.16 -21.24
CA TRP A 719 3.57 24.23 -20.01
C TRP A 719 4.09 22.87 -19.55
N HIS A 720 3.36 21.80 -19.86
CA HIS A 720 3.73 20.39 -19.61
C HIS A 720 4.61 19.81 -20.72
N TYR A 721 4.15 19.89 -21.99
CA TYR A 721 4.86 19.26 -23.09
C TYR A 721 6.17 19.95 -23.43
N LYS A 722 6.20 21.28 -23.43
CA LYS A 722 7.36 22.10 -23.79
C LYS A 722 7.90 21.78 -25.20
N GLU A 723 7.00 21.41 -26.12
CA GLU A 723 7.31 20.91 -27.45
C GLU A 723 6.79 21.81 -28.60
N ALA A 724 6.03 22.88 -28.32
CA ALA A 724 5.41 23.69 -29.37
C ALA A 724 6.46 24.30 -30.32
N ALA A 725 7.66 24.66 -29.85
CA ALA A 725 8.73 25.17 -30.71
C ALA A 725 9.33 24.10 -31.64
N THR A 726 9.31 22.83 -31.24
CA THR A 726 9.94 21.73 -32.00
C THR A 726 8.91 20.89 -32.77
N LYS A 727 7.66 20.88 -32.32
CA LYS A 727 6.55 20.09 -32.89
C LYS A 727 5.28 20.93 -33.06
N PRO A 728 5.33 22.10 -33.71
CA PRO A 728 4.20 23.04 -33.76
C PRO A 728 2.97 22.45 -34.46
N THR A 729 3.16 21.49 -35.35
CA THR A 729 2.06 20.90 -36.14
C THR A 729 1.13 20.02 -35.27
N GLN A 730 1.61 19.47 -34.17
CA GLN A 730 0.79 18.64 -33.29
C GLN A 730 -0.35 19.40 -32.61
N TYR A 731 -0.32 20.74 -32.65
CA TYR A 731 -1.30 21.62 -32.03
C TYR A 731 -2.31 22.21 -33.03
N LEU A 732 -2.12 22.02 -34.33
CA LEU A 732 -2.90 22.65 -35.38
C LEU A 732 -4.42 22.39 -35.23
N CYS A 733 -4.81 21.16 -34.97
CA CYS A 733 -6.22 20.80 -34.82
C CYS A 733 -6.88 21.58 -33.66
N GLN A 734 -6.21 21.61 -32.50
CA GLN A 734 -6.73 22.31 -31.31
C GLN A 734 -6.69 23.84 -31.47
N ASN A 735 -5.72 24.36 -32.20
CA ASN A 735 -5.66 25.79 -32.51
C ASN A 735 -6.86 26.25 -33.32
N VAL A 736 -7.43 25.40 -34.20
CA VAL A 736 -8.68 25.72 -34.91
C VAL A 736 -9.81 26.06 -33.96
N ILE A 737 -10.00 25.24 -32.92
CA ILE A 737 -11.05 25.48 -31.89
C ILE A 737 -10.74 26.77 -31.13
N LYS A 738 -9.53 26.90 -30.63
CA LYS A 738 -9.10 28.06 -29.83
C LYS A 738 -9.26 29.39 -30.59
N ASP A 739 -8.89 29.40 -31.87
CA ASP A 739 -8.80 30.63 -32.65
C ASP A 739 -10.12 31.00 -33.37
N ASN A 740 -11.00 30.01 -33.57
CA ASN A 740 -12.22 30.22 -34.36
C ASN A 740 -13.52 29.99 -33.56
N THR A 741 -13.48 29.60 -32.31
CA THR A 741 -14.66 29.37 -31.49
C THR A 741 -14.56 30.05 -30.12
N THR A 742 -15.69 30.09 -29.42
CA THR A 742 -15.75 30.51 -28.00
C THR A 742 -15.78 29.31 -27.03
N LEU A 743 -15.56 28.11 -27.57
CA LEU A 743 -15.61 26.88 -26.77
C LEU A 743 -14.48 26.84 -25.72
N VAL A 744 -14.81 26.38 -24.53
CA VAL A 744 -13.92 26.27 -23.36
C VAL A 744 -13.55 24.82 -23.13
N ASP A 745 -12.27 24.51 -23.06
CA ASP A 745 -11.78 23.21 -22.59
C ASP A 745 -12.11 23.06 -21.10
N ILE A 746 -13.03 22.16 -20.79
CA ILE A 746 -13.58 22.05 -19.42
C ILE A 746 -12.49 21.60 -18.45
N ILE A 747 -11.77 20.52 -18.74
CA ILE A 747 -10.79 19.96 -17.81
C ILE A 747 -9.65 20.93 -17.54
N ALA A 748 -9.08 21.54 -18.57
CA ALA A 748 -7.98 22.49 -18.40
C ALA A 748 -8.39 23.76 -17.64
N ASN A 749 -9.65 24.20 -17.77
CA ASN A 749 -10.13 25.37 -17.06
C ASN A 749 -10.59 25.10 -15.63
N VAL A 750 -11.04 23.87 -15.33
CA VAL A 750 -11.35 23.44 -13.96
C VAL A 750 -10.06 23.19 -13.16
N TYR A 751 -9.02 22.68 -13.80
CA TYR A 751 -7.75 22.34 -13.18
C TYR A 751 -6.56 23.03 -13.87
N PRO A 752 -6.45 24.36 -13.79
CA PRO A 752 -5.37 25.08 -14.44
C PRO A 752 -4.02 24.66 -13.82
N GLY A 753 -3.04 24.36 -14.68
CA GLY A 753 -1.71 23.94 -14.23
C GLY A 753 -1.64 22.47 -13.77
N TYR A 754 -2.69 21.69 -13.99
CA TYR A 754 -2.68 20.25 -13.72
C TYR A 754 -2.91 19.45 -15.00
N PHE A 755 -2.06 18.47 -15.25
CA PHE A 755 -2.12 17.64 -16.44
C PHE A 755 -2.53 16.21 -16.12
N VAL A 756 -3.58 15.72 -16.78
CA VAL A 756 -3.97 14.31 -16.77
C VAL A 756 -4.00 13.83 -18.21
N ALA A 757 -3.13 12.89 -18.56
CA ALA A 757 -3.16 12.24 -19.86
C ALA A 757 -4.46 11.48 -20.06
N SER A 758 -5.07 11.61 -21.21
CA SER A 758 -6.23 10.81 -21.62
C SER A 758 -5.83 9.46 -22.22
N THR A 759 -4.57 9.33 -22.65
CA THR A 759 -3.96 8.08 -23.09
C THR A 759 -2.69 7.80 -22.27
N GLY A 760 -1.82 6.90 -22.70
CA GLY A 760 -0.60 6.55 -21.97
C GLY A 760 0.33 7.72 -21.61
N GLY A 761 0.37 8.79 -22.39
CA GLY A 761 1.28 9.93 -22.13
C GLY A 761 0.82 11.25 -22.74
N SER A 762 -0.38 11.29 -23.37
CA SER A 762 -0.89 12.48 -24.03
C SER A 762 -2.35 12.74 -23.66
N ARG A 763 -2.74 14.00 -23.64
CA ARG A 763 -4.15 14.40 -23.59
C ARG A 763 -4.57 14.73 -25.02
N ILE A 764 -5.38 13.86 -25.60
CA ILE A 764 -5.89 13.99 -26.97
C ILE A 764 -7.41 13.84 -27.04
N ASP A 765 -8.05 13.49 -25.94
CA ASP A 765 -9.47 13.47 -25.72
C ASP A 765 -9.90 14.72 -24.98
N TYR A 766 -10.93 15.37 -25.44
CA TYR A 766 -11.40 16.62 -24.87
C TYR A 766 -12.92 16.67 -24.79
N MET A 767 -13.40 17.44 -23.83
CA MET A 767 -14.77 17.91 -23.74
C MET A 767 -14.76 19.43 -23.66
N TYR A 768 -15.29 20.05 -24.70
CA TYR A 768 -15.46 21.49 -24.80
C TYR A 768 -16.89 21.89 -24.52
N ALA A 769 -17.10 23.04 -23.94
CA ALA A 769 -18.40 23.62 -23.70
C ALA A 769 -18.49 25.05 -24.24
N SER A 770 -19.66 25.43 -24.79
CA SER A 770 -19.97 26.86 -25.02
C SER A 770 -19.93 27.61 -23.67
N PRO A 771 -19.74 28.94 -23.65
CA PRO A 771 -19.76 29.75 -22.45
C PRO A 771 -21.02 29.53 -21.61
N SER A 772 -22.18 29.34 -22.26
CA SER A 772 -23.44 29.03 -21.60
C SER A 772 -23.42 27.71 -20.86
N MET A 773 -22.89 26.65 -21.47
CA MET A 773 -22.74 25.37 -20.80
C MET A 773 -21.60 25.33 -19.77
N TYR A 774 -20.48 26.01 -20.06
CA TYR A 774 -19.35 26.06 -19.14
C TYR A 774 -19.72 26.70 -17.79
N SER A 775 -20.55 27.76 -17.84
CA SER A 775 -21.04 28.42 -16.61
C SER A 775 -21.86 27.50 -15.68
N LYS A 776 -22.31 26.35 -16.18
CA LYS A 776 -23.11 25.36 -15.46
C LYS A 776 -22.28 24.17 -14.94
N VAL A 777 -20.99 24.15 -15.25
CA VAL A 777 -20.09 23.08 -14.76
C VAL A 777 -20.00 23.12 -13.25
N LYS A 778 -20.24 21.97 -12.60
CA LYS A 778 -20.08 21.76 -11.15
C LYS A 778 -18.89 20.90 -10.84
N ASN A 779 -18.75 19.78 -11.53
CA ASN A 779 -17.65 18.84 -11.37
C ASN A 779 -17.16 18.42 -12.74
N ALA A 780 -15.88 18.20 -12.87
CA ALA A 780 -15.27 17.64 -14.07
C ALA A 780 -14.05 16.81 -13.69
N ILE A 781 -13.85 15.68 -14.35
CA ILE A 781 -12.71 14.80 -14.08
C ILE A 781 -12.37 13.93 -15.29
N THR A 782 -11.09 13.70 -15.54
CA THR A 782 -10.61 12.53 -16.26
C THR A 782 -10.54 11.37 -15.27
N VAL A 783 -11.38 10.35 -15.46
CA VAL A 783 -11.56 9.29 -14.46
C VAL A 783 -10.39 8.32 -14.50
N ILE A 784 -9.78 8.12 -13.34
CA ILE A 784 -8.82 7.04 -13.11
C ILE A 784 -9.26 6.32 -11.84
N ASP A 785 -9.81 5.14 -12.01
CA ASP A 785 -10.18 4.24 -10.92
C ASP A 785 -9.68 2.82 -11.24
N SER A 786 -9.95 1.86 -10.39
CA SER A 786 -9.45 0.49 -10.56
C SER A 786 -9.87 -0.18 -11.87
N TYR A 787 -10.96 0.27 -12.49
CA TYR A 787 -11.39 -0.22 -13.80
C TYR A 787 -10.71 0.52 -14.96
N THR A 788 -10.47 1.83 -14.82
CA THR A 788 -10.00 2.69 -15.93
C THR A 788 -8.48 2.92 -15.93
N VAL A 789 -7.74 2.31 -15.01
CA VAL A 789 -6.27 2.25 -15.09
C VAL A 789 -5.87 1.48 -16.34
N ILE A 790 -5.13 2.16 -17.23
CA ILE A 790 -4.72 1.58 -18.51
C ILE A 790 -3.54 0.64 -18.29
N TYR A 791 -3.69 -0.61 -18.74
CA TYR A 791 -2.55 -1.52 -18.82
C TYR A 791 -2.64 -2.36 -20.11
N SER A 792 -1.48 -2.70 -20.67
CA SER A 792 -1.40 -3.60 -21.81
C SER A 792 -1.25 -5.03 -21.28
N ASP A 793 -2.07 -5.94 -21.83
CA ASP A 793 -1.96 -7.37 -21.53
C ASP A 793 -1.79 -8.11 -22.86
N THR A 794 -0.72 -8.92 -22.94
CA THR A 794 -0.46 -9.77 -24.11
C THR A 794 -1.61 -10.73 -24.41
N LYS A 795 -2.44 -11.03 -23.44
CA LYS A 795 -3.67 -11.78 -23.57
C LYS A 795 -4.63 -11.17 -24.58
N TYR A 796 -4.65 -9.85 -24.71
CA TYR A 796 -5.54 -9.12 -25.62
C TYR A 796 -4.91 -8.81 -26.98
N GLY A 797 -3.65 -9.23 -27.20
CA GLY A 797 -2.94 -8.96 -28.45
C GLY A 797 -2.12 -7.68 -28.44
N THR A 798 -1.28 -7.52 -29.47
CA THR A 798 -0.40 -6.35 -29.58
C THR A 798 -1.22 -5.11 -29.95
N GLY A 799 -1.07 -4.03 -29.20
CA GLY A 799 -1.71 -2.74 -29.47
C GLY A 799 -3.07 -2.55 -28.80
N PHE A 800 -3.54 -3.53 -28.02
CA PHE A 800 -4.76 -3.41 -27.23
C PHE A 800 -4.42 -3.23 -25.75
N CYS A 801 -5.20 -2.38 -25.09
CA CYS A 801 -5.10 -2.11 -23.67
C CYS A 801 -6.39 -2.48 -22.95
N PHE A 802 -6.27 -2.77 -21.68
CA PHE A 802 -7.44 -2.98 -20.81
C PHE A 802 -7.63 -1.73 -19.93
N PRO A 803 -8.87 -1.27 -19.73
CA PRO A 803 -10.09 -1.63 -20.48
C PRO A 803 -10.13 -0.98 -21.85
N SER A 804 -9.38 0.09 -22.04
CA SER A 804 -9.16 0.87 -23.26
C SER A 804 -7.77 1.53 -23.16
N ASP A 805 -7.19 1.98 -24.23
CA ASP A 805 -5.98 2.81 -24.25
C ASP A 805 -6.27 4.30 -23.98
N HIS A 806 -7.53 4.64 -23.75
CA HIS A 806 -8.00 5.97 -23.36
C HIS A 806 -8.70 5.96 -21.99
N ARG A 807 -8.78 7.13 -21.37
CA ARG A 807 -9.47 7.36 -20.10
C ARG A 807 -10.76 8.14 -20.31
N PRO A 808 -11.83 7.82 -19.57
CA PRO A 808 -13.08 8.55 -19.69
C PRO A 808 -13.02 9.95 -19.04
N ILE A 809 -13.84 10.85 -19.57
CA ILE A 809 -14.09 12.17 -19.02
C ILE A 809 -15.53 12.22 -18.52
N ILE A 810 -15.73 12.66 -17.29
CA ILE A 810 -17.07 12.91 -16.72
C ILE A 810 -17.18 14.38 -16.35
N VAL A 811 -18.29 14.99 -16.72
CA VAL A 811 -18.62 16.37 -16.36
C VAL A 811 -20.06 16.43 -15.86
N ASP A 812 -20.26 17.10 -14.73
CA ASP A 812 -21.57 17.40 -14.16
C ASP A 812 -21.94 18.86 -14.40
N PHE A 813 -23.15 19.06 -14.88
CA PHE A 813 -23.74 20.36 -15.12
C PHE A 813 -24.98 20.60 -14.25
N GLU A 814 -25.12 21.80 -13.71
CA GLU A 814 -26.33 22.27 -13.05
C GLU A 814 -27.14 23.08 -14.07
N LEU A 815 -28.20 22.45 -14.63
CA LEU A 815 -28.99 23.00 -15.73
C LEU A 815 -30.03 24.01 -15.30
#